data_b5f5cc87d62ae5aa51d98044113a2f7e
#
_entry.id   b5f5cc87d62ae5aa51d98044113a2f7e
#
_cell.length_a   1.000
_cell.length_b   1.000
_cell.length_c   1.000
_cell.angle_alpha   90.00
_cell.angle_beta   90.00
_cell.angle_gamma   90.00
#
_symmetry.space_group_name_H-M   'P 1'
#
loop_
_entity.id
_entity.type
_entity.pdbx_description
1 polymer ?
#
loop_
_entity_poly.entity_id
_entity_poly.type
_entity_poly.pdbx_seq_one_letter_code
_entity_poly.pdbx_strand_id
1 'polypeptide(L)'
;MPFKSVCRLIAAAAVAIAFCAPARAFAQSVDVIRGRIVGEDSVAIAGARVQAVSLSGNVTRRALTDNNGRFTITFPNGDGDYMMTVQAIGFTMKRFQVKRTADQEILIADARLSRTMTELEAVRVTPGERTRAVRDDRQPDISGTERNVAAANVSAGDAGNIAAMAASLPGVTLVPGTAGDASGFSVLGLTPDQNATTLNGGSFGGADVPRDAGVSSSLSTSPYDVSRGGFSGAQFNIRSPSGNNFTTRTNSLNIDAPALQWTDRAAQALGQQFTNVSLGGLLSGPVKIDEAFYNFSYQLGRRSNDLQTLLNTSSTGLVTSGMSPDSAARLLNILRAKGIPLSPRSSVSNRYTDNGSVLGTLNLAPMGSRTGAAYALTFNGSANRSAPVGGSISELPGHSGERTGYNGGVQGRHSAYFESGLLSGFLSETNITLSGSHNEGNPYYDMPSGTVRVTSQLPDGTTGVRSVQFGGSTFLDNAQDNSSLGYVNTLSWFSKNNKHRIKLSTELRRDAFDQDQTTNQLGSFSFLSLADLENGRAASFSRQLSPRVRSGAQTVGAISVGDAWRKSNDLQIQFGVRVDGNAFSAGPTENADLAQRFGADNSYAPNHVYVSPRLGFSWQYGQGAQIPGFEGAIRGPRAVVRGGVGVFQNLPQSTLLGSALDNTGLASAVQQLNCVGSTVPSQDWSGWLTNPASVPATCADGSVTSPFTNVAPNVSFFSKDWEATRSVRGNLQWNGPVASGRFTANVDLTYSRNLNQPGNYDLNFAGASSFTLASEGGRPVYVPMTSIDPASGLSAPRASRLHPEYNAVNEARSDLQSESKQLSLRLSPMTFNSKLGWNLGYVYADVREQYRGFQSTTSDPRSVAWSRSAAAARHQVQYSVNYNFFDAVRVNWFGNVRAGTSYTPGVSGDVNGDGL
;
A
#
# COMPACT_ATOMS: atom_id res chain seq x y z
N MET A 1 -24.02 -15.14 1.30
CA MET A 1 -24.76 -14.25 2.21
C MET A 1 -24.00 -13.02 2.73
N PRO A 2 -22.74 -12.75 2.36
CA PRO A 2 -21.97 -11.66 2.97
C PRO A 2 -22.34 -10.25 2.49
N PHE A 3 -22.73 -10.05 1.23
CA PHE A 3 -23.06 -8.73 0.68
C PHE A 3 -24.22 -8.03 1.43
N LYS A 4 -25.21 -8.81 1.94
CA LYS A 4 -26.30 -8.26 2.78
C LYS A 4 -25.81 -7.77 4.14
N SER A 5 -24.71 -8.31 4.67
CA SER A 5 -24.14 -7.87 5.95
C SER A 5 -23.34 -6.57 5.79
N VAL A 6 -22.59 -6.41 4.73
CA VAL A 6 -21.85 -5.16 4.42
C VAL A 6 -22.82 -4.03 4.08
N CYS A 7 -23.85 -4.30 3.26
CA CYS A 7 -24.91 -3.32 2.99
C CYS A 7 -25.73 -2.96 4.25
N ARG A 8 -25.97 -3.92 5.15
CA ARG A 8 -26.64 -3.65 6.45
C ARG A 8 -25.75 -2.85 7.40
N LEU A 9 -24.43 -3.09 7.43
CA LEU A 9 -23.47 -2.30 8.19
C LEU A 9 -23.35 -0.87 7.64
N ILE A 10 -23.29 -0.69 6.34
CA ILE A 10 -23.27 0.63 5.69
C ILE A 10 -24.60 1.36 5.91
N ALA A 11 -25.75 0.68 5.80
CA ALA A 11 -27.06 1.25 6.09
C ALA A 11 -27.24 1.56 7.58
N ALA A 12 -26.80 0.69 8.50
CA ALA A 12 -26.82 0.91 9.93
C ALA A 12 -25.87 2.06 10.35
N ALA A 13 -24.71 2.19 9.73
CA ALA A 13 -23.81 3.30 9.93
C ALA A 13 -24.38 4.63 9.40
N ALA A 14 -25.05 4.63 8.24
CA ALA A 14 -25.73 5.80 7.70
C ALA A 14 -26.90 6.23 8.59
N VAL A 15 -27.65 5.28 9.15
CA VAL A 15 -28.74 5.50 10.11
C VAL A 15 -28.19 5.96 11.46
N ALA A 16 -27.09 5.37 11.96
CA ALA A 16 -26.45 5.79 13.21
C ALA A 16 -25.87 7.22 13.10
N ILE A 17 -25.29 7.59 11.94
CA ILE A 17 -24.82 8.96 11.66
C ILE A 17 -26.01 9.93 11.57
N ALA A 18 -27.18 9.51 11.07
CA ALA A 18 -28.41 10.32 11.04
C ALA A 18 -29.06 10.51 12.42
N PHE A 19 -28.91 9.56 13.35
CA PHE A 19 -29.47 9.64 14.71
C PHE A 19 -28.53 10.28 15.76
N CYS A 20 -27.25 10.49 15.46
CA CYS A 20 -26.27 11.11 16.36
C CYS A 20 -26.14 12.63 16.20
N ALA A 21 -27.19 13.36 15.81
CA ALA A 21 -27.22 14.81 15.94
C ALA A 21 -27.95 15.20 17.24
N PRO A 22 -27.41 16.05 18.12
CA PRO A 22 -26.32 17.04 17.92
C PRO A 22 -25.09 16.80 18.80
N ALA A 23 -24.20 15.93 18.46
CA ALA A 23 -22.90 15.88 19.12
C ALA A 23 -21.88 16.62 18.27
N ARG A 24 -21.25 17.57 18.89
CA ARG A 24 -20.17 18.41 18.37
C ARG A 24 -18.97 17.53 18.03
N ALA A 25 -18.49 17.60 16.82
CA ALA A 25 -17.11 17.32 16.39
C ALA A 25 -17.01 16.70 15.01
N PHE A 26 -15.92 17.03 14.23
CA PHE A 26 -15.26 16.11 13.27
C PHE A 26 -14.55 16.84 12.10
N ALA A 27 -13.34 16.47 11.71
CA ALA A 27 -12.32 17.32 11.12
C ALA A 27 -11.82 17.06 9.70
N GLN A 28 -11.24 18.08 9.08
CA GLN A 28 -10.60 18.06 7.77
C GLN A 28 -9.34 18.96 7.79
N SER A 29 -8.32 18.68 6.90
CA SER A 29 -7.21 19.64 6.75
C SER A 29 -7.75 21.00 6.32
N VAL A 30 -7.64 21.98 7.21
CA VAL A 30 -8.19 23.32 7.05
C VAL A 30 -7.07 24.29 6.83
N ASP A 31 -7.15 25.12 5.78
CA ASP A 31 -6.30 26.29 5.69
C ASP A 31 -6.80 27.36 6.65
N VAL A 32 -5.92 27.79 7.55
CA VAL A 32 -6.20 28.89 8.48
C VAL A 32 -5.42 30.12 8.02
N ILE A 33 -6.16 31.14 7.55
CA ILE A 33 -5.60 32.43 7.19
C ILE A 33 -5.81 33.37 8.37
N ARG A 34 -4.72 33.88 8.93
CA ARG A 34 -4.74 34.79 10.07
C ARG A 34 -3.96 36.07 9.71
N GLY A 35 -4.41 37.19 10.23
CA GLY A 35 -3.71 38.44 10.00
C GLY A 35 -4.14 39.55 10.94
N ARG A 36 -3.41 40.65 10.86
CA ARG A 36 -3.71 41.91 11.57
C ARG A 36 -3.80 43.07 10.58
N ILE A 37 -4.88 43.80 10.68
CA ILE A 37 -5.12 45.01 9.86
C ILE A 37 -4.83 46.21 10.70
N VAL A 38 -3.94 47.08 10.19
CA VAL A 38 -3.53 48.31 10.87
C VAL A 38 -3.58 49.51 9.90
N GLY A 39 -3.72 50.70 10.41
CA GLY A 39 -3.54 51.92 9.67
C GLY A 39 -2.06 52.25 9.41
N GLU A 40 -1.79 53.35 8.72
CA GLU A 40 -0.42 53.85 8.49
C GLU A 40 0.29 54.18 9.81
N ASP A 41 -0.47 54.62 10.80
CA ASP A 41 -0.05 54.88 12.16
C ASP A 41 0.19 53.61 13.02
N SER A 42 0.09 52.47 12.42
CA SER A 42 0.18 51.14 13.10
C SER A 42 -0.92 50.88 14.13
N VAL A 43 -1.97 51.73 14.21
CA VAL A 43 -3.15 51.50 15.05
C VAL A 43 -4.02 50.42 14.45
N ALA A 44 -4.56 49.56 15.32
CA ALA A 44 -5.45 48.48 14.90
C ALA A 44 -6.77 49.01 14.31
N ILE A 45 -7.24 48.43 13.23
CA ILE A 45 -8.52 48.77 12.61
C ILE A 45 -9.52 47.69 12.98
N ALA A 46 -10.47 48.01 13.88
CA ALA A 46 -11.56 47.12 14.25
C ALA A 46 -12.70 47.17 13.22
N GLY A 47 -13.42 46.08 13.03
CA GLY A 47 -14.59 46.00 12.13
C GLY A 47 -14.22 46.06 10.61
N ALA A 48 -12.95 46.01 10.25
CA ALA A 48 -12.58 45.93 8.84
C ALA A 48 -13.10 44.61 8.24
N ARG A 49 -13.73 44.70 7.06
CA ARG A 49 -14.19 43.54 6.30
C ARG A 49 -13.03 42.93 5.54
N VAL A 50 -12.70 41.69 5.87
CA VAL A 50 -11.70 40.90 5.18
C VAL A 50 -12.40 39.81 4.38
N GLN A 51 -12.12 39.73 3.09
CA GLN A 51 -12.62 38.70 2.18
C GLN A 51 -11.44 37.97 1.59
N ALA A 52 -11.51 36.62 1.60
CA ALA A 52 -10.57 35.74 0.94
C ALA A 52 -11.31 34.93 -0.14
N VAL A 53 -10.73 34.84 -1.33
CA VAL A 53 -11.26 34.06 -2.46
C VAL A 53 -10.22 33.05 -2.86
N SER A 54 -10.57 31.75 -2.85
CA SER A 54 -9.73 30.66 -3.37
C SER A 54 -9.56 30.83 -4.89
N LEU A 55 -8.32 30.81 -5.38
CA LEU A 55 -8.05 31.02 -6.79
C LEU A 55 -8.38 29.81 -7.66
N SER A 56 -8.33 28.59 -7.10
CA SER A 56 -8.66 27.37 -7.83
C SER A 56 -10.17 27.12 -7.92
N GLY A 57 -10.89 27.30 -6.80
CA GLY A 57 -12.33 26.98 -6.68
C GLY A 57 -13.25 28.19 -6.76
N ASN A 58 -12.70 29.40 -6.74
CA ASN A 58 -13.45 30.67 -6.66
C ASN A 58 -14.43 30.74 -5.46
N VAL A 59 -14.09 30.00 -4.38
CA VAL A 59 -14.89 30.00 -3.13
C VAL A 59 -14.54 31.20 -2.30
N THR A 60 -15.55 31.94 -1.84
CA THR A 60 -15.40 33.18 -1.05
C THR A 60 -15.65 32.93 0.44
N ARG A 61 -14.77 33.45 1.30
CA ARG A 61 -14.94 33.51 2.76
C ARG A 61 -14.72 34.91 3.28
N ARG A 62 -15.41 35.25 4.39
CA ARG A 62 -15.37 36.63 4.95
C ARG A 62 -15.21 36.57 6.46
N ALA A 63 -14.50 37.54 7.01
CA ALA A 63 -14.39 37.81 8.44
C ALA A 63 -14.40 39.31 8.71
N LEU A 64 -14.64 39.70 9.95
CA LEU A 64 -14.46 41.07 10.47
C LEU A 64 -13.26 41.04 11.43
N THR A 65 -12.50 42.13 11.46
CA THR A 65 -11.41 42.27 12.42
C THR A 65 -11.96 42.57 13.83
N ASP A 66 -11.31 42.01 14.83
CA ASP A 66 -11.58 42.27 16.27
C ASP A 66 -11.04 43.68 16.69
N ASN A 67 -11.21 44.02 17.99
CA ASN A 67 -10.74 45.28 18.55
C ASN A 67 -9.21 45.47 18.48
N ASN A 68 -8.44 44.40 18.27
CA ASN A 68 -7.00 44.40 18.06
C ASN A 68 -6.60 44.39 16.57
N GLY A 69 -7.60 44.57 15.69
CA GLY A 69 -7.42 44.46 14.23
C GLY A 69 -7.15 43.08 13.70
N ARG A 70 -7.37 42.03 14.49
CA ARG A 70 -7.08 40.64 14.08
C ARG A 70 -8.30 39.97 13.46
N PHE A 71 -8.04 39.06 12.53
CA PHE A 71 -9.06 38.23 11.91
C PHE A 71 -8.52 36.80 11.68
N THR A 72 -9.46 35.84 11.55
CA THR A 72 -9.19 34.48 11.15
C THR A 72 -10.23 34.03 10.12
N ILE A 73 -9.77 33.39 9.01
CA ILE A 73 -10.60 32.80 7.99
C ILE A 73 -10.15 31.36 7.79
N THR A 74 -11.12 30.43 7.71
CA THR A 74 -10.85 29.00 7.52
C THR A 74 -11.36 28.54 6.18
N PHE A 75 -10.57 27.76 5.44
CA PHE A 75 -10.95 27.08 4.21
C PHE A 75 -10.80 25.57 4.40
N PRO A 76 -11.90 24.81 4.49
CA PRO A 76 -11.85 23.36 4.51
C PRO A 76 -11.28 22.83 3.20
N ASN A 77 -10.37 21.85 3.26
CA ASN A 77 -9.61 21.35 2.10
C ASN A 77 -8.97 22.49 1.28
N GLY A 78 -8.45 23.49 1.94
CA GLY A 78 -7.92 24.67 1.28
C GLY A 78 -6.79 24.35 0.29
N ASP A 79 -6.73 25.11 -0.80
CA ASP A 79 -5.74 24.98 -1.86
C ASP A 79 -4.44 25.75 -1.59
N GLY A 80 -4.40 26.55 -0.52
CA GLY A 80 -3.25 27.34 -0.11
C GLY A 80 -2.98 28.56 -0.98
N ASP A 81 -3.90 28.96 -1.87
CA ASP A 81 -3.72 30.10 -2.76
C ASP A 81 -5.00 30.98 -2.78
N TYR A 82 -4.90 32.19 -2.21
CA TYR A 82 -6.05 33.02 -1.93
C TYR A 82 -5.81 34.47 -2.33
N MET A 83 -6.82 35.09 -2.96
CA MET A 83 -6.87 36.52 -3.14
C MET A 83 -7.57 37.18 -1.96
N MET A 84 -6.83 37.99 -1.21
CA MET A 84 -7.33 38.73 -0.06
C MET A 84 -7.81 40.13 -0.52
N THR A 85 -8.96 40.55 -0.01
CA THR A 85 -9.48 41.92 -0.15
C THR A 85 -9.84 42.46 1.23
N VAL A 86 -9.28 43.59 1.60
CA VAL A 86 -9.54 44.23 2.90
C VAL A 86 -10.18 45.60 2.67
N GLN A 87 -11.31 45.83 3.33
CA GLN A 87 -12.08 47.09 3.26
C GLN A 87 -12.39 47.60 4.67
N ALA A 88 -12.20 48.87 4.90
CA ALA A 88 -12.62 49.57 6.12
C ALA A 88 -13.11 50.97 5.77
N ILE A 89 -14.08 51.48 6.55
CA ILE A 89 -14.63 52.81 6.35
C ILE A 89 -13.52 53.87 6.61
N GLY A 90 -13.33 54.76 5.66
CA GLY A 90 -12.29 55.82 5.73
C GLY A 90 -10.89 55.38 5.29
N PHE A 91 -10.75 54.15 4.74
CA PHE A 91 -9.48 53.63 4.24
C PHE A 91 -9.60 53.14 2.80
N THR A 92 -8.48 53.22 2.07
CA THR A 92 -8.38 52.69 0.70
C THR A 92 -8.43 51.16 0.74
N MET A 93 -9.27 50.54 -0.11
CA MET A 93 -9.36 49.10 -0.27
C MET A 93 -8.01 48.52 -0.68
N LYS A 94 -7.54 47.49 0.02
CA LYS A 94 -6.31 46.79 -0.30
C LYS A 94 -6.60 45.39 -0.80
N ARG A 95 -5.95 44.99 -1.91
CA ARG A 95 -6.04 43.65 -2.51
C ARG A 95 -4.64 43.09 -2.67
N PHE A 96 -4.44 41.83 -2.23
CA PHE A 96 -3.17 41.12 -2.31
C PHE A 96 -3.37 39.59 -2.29
N GLN A 97 -2.43 38.87 -2.83
CA GLN A 97 -2.45 37.40 -2.83
C GLN A 97 -1.71 36.86 -1.60
N VAL A 98 -2.28 35.82 -0.99
CA VAL A 98 -1.65 35.00 0.05
C VAL A 98 -1.53 33.60 -0.49
N LYS A 99 -0.29 33.13 -0.62
CA LYS A 99 0.01 31.78 -1.13
C LYS A 99 0.77 31.00 -0.08
N ARG A 100 0.40 29.74 0.11
CA ARG A 100 1.14 28.83 0.98
C ARG A 100 2.48 28.51 0.34
N THR A 101 3.56 28.77 1.04
CA THR A 101 4.88 28.21 0.73
C THR A 101 5.01 26.84 1.40
N ALA A 102 5.89 25.98 0.89
CA ALA A 102 6.06 24.59 1.33
C ALA A 102 6.20 24.42 2.86
N ASP A 103 6.76 25.41 3.52
CA ASP A 103 7.14 25.36 4.93
C ASP A 103 6.17 26.10 5.85
N GLN A 104 5.01 26.57 5.35
CA GLN A 104 4.05 27.34 6.13
C GLN A 104 2.81 26.52 6.49
N GLU A 105 2.64 26.22 7.76
CA GLU A 105 1.41 25.63 8.28
C GLU A 105 0.30 26.66 8.54
N ILE A 106 0.65 27.94 8.69
CA ILE A 106 -0.27 29.07 8.92
C ILE A 106 -0.09 30.08 7.80
N LEU A 107 -1.18 30.45 7.16
CA LEU A 107 -1.19 31.53 6.17
C LEU A 107 -1.34 32.87 6.89
N ILE A 108 -0.33 33.74 6.79
CA ILE A 108 -0.33 35.05 7.41
C ILE A 108 -0.68 36.13 6.38
N ALA A 109 -1.71 36.89 6.67
CA ALA A 109 -2.27 37.92 5.79
C ALA A 109 -2.34 39.29 6.51
N ASP A 110 -1.21 39.78 7.04
CA ASP A 110 -1.12 41.12 7.63
C ASP A 110 -1.23 42.22 6.55
N ALA A 111 -2.01 43.25 6.84
CA ALA A 111 -2.14 44.39 5.91
C ALA A 111 -2.15 45.73 6.62
N ARG A 112 -1.52 46.74 5.98
CA ARG A 112 -1.57 48.15 6.37
C ARG A 112 -2.44 48.88 5.36
N LEU A 113 -3.45 49.62 5.83
CA LEU A 113 -4.36 50.40 5.03
C LEU A 113 -4.01 51.85 5.10
N SER A 114 -4.06 52.55 3.95
CA SER A 114 -3.89 54.02 3.83
C SER A 114 -5.24 54.70 3.99
N ARG A 115 -5.29 55.86 4.63
CA ARG A 115 -6.51 56.69 4.71
C ARG A 115 -6.90 57.21 3.34
N THR A 116 -8.19 57.18 3.03
CA THR A 116 -8.71 57.71 1.76
C THR A 116 -8.68 59.24 1.79
N MET A 117 -7.81 59.86 1.04
CA MET A 117 -8.01 61.27 0.62
C MET A 117 -8.99 61.26 -0.56
N THR A 118 -10.01 62.12 -0.49
CA THR A 118 -11.11 62.14 -1.47
C THR A 118 -10.63 62.68 -2.81
N GLU A 119 -10.16 61.82 -3.69
CA GLU A 119 -10.10 62.11 -5.12
C GLU A 119 -10.63 60.88 -5.88
N LEU A 120 -11.73 61.12 -6.61
CA LEU A 120 -12.37 60.12 -7.46
C LEU A 120 -11.61 59.99 -8.77
N GLU A 121 -10.64 59.11 -8.87
CA GLU A 121 -10.12 58.65 -10.16
C GLU A 121 -10.91 57.44 -10.67
N ALA A 122 -11.39 57.53 -11.90
CA ALA A 122 -12.12 56.50 -12.58
C ALA A 122 -11.26 55.24 -12.75
N VAL A 123 -11.65 54.13 -12.08
CA VAL A 123 -10.99 52.82 -12.20
C VAL A 123 -11.25 52.27 -13.61
N ARG A 124 -10.25 52.33 -14.47
CA ARG A 124 -10.22 51.61 -15.76
C ARG A 124 -9.86 50.15 -15.49
N VAL A 125 -10.87 49.26 -15.49
CA VAL A 125 -10.65 47.81 -15.42
C VAL A 125 -10.16 47.36 -16.77
N THR A 126 -8.87 47.14 -16.93
CA THR A 126 -8.31 46.34 -18.04
C THR A 126 -8.44 44.87 -17.65
N PRO A 127 -9.06 44.00 -18.49
CA PRO A 127 -9.05 42.59 -18.26
C PRO A 127 -7.61 42.09 -18.47
N GLY A 128 -6.89 41.90 -17.36
CA GLY A 128 -5.59 41.24 -17.42
C GLY A 128 -5.76 39.79 -17.87
N GLU A 129 -5.03 39.41 -18.91
CA GLU A 129 -4.89 38.04 -19.32
C GLU A 129 -4.62 37.17 -18.09
N ARG A 130 -5.47 36.15 -17.88
CA ARG A 130 -5.29 35.16 -16.83
C ARG A 130 -4.07 34.30 -17.20
N THR A 131 -2.88 34.75 -16.83
CA THR A 131 -1.72 33.85 -16.78
C THR A 131 -2.04 32.74 -15.80
N ARG A 132 -2.25 31.55 -16.32
CA ARG A 132 -2.32 30.33 -15.51
C ARG A 132 -0.99 30.23 -14.76
N ALA A 133 -1.00 30.54 -13.47
CA ALA A 133 0.14 30.25 -12.61
C ALA A 133 0.46 28.77 -12.73
N VAL A 134 1.68 28.47 -13.14
CA VAL A 134 2.22 27.09 -13.11
C VAL A 134 2.02 26.59 -11.69
N ARG A 135 1.30 25.48 -11.54
CA ARG A 135 1.13 24.79 -10.26
C ARG A 135 2.50 24.45 -9.73
N ASP A 136 2.96 25.18 -8.75
CA ASP A 136 4.14 24.85 -8.00
C ASP A 136 3.85 23.55 -7.24
N ASP A 137 4.72 22.54 -7.36
CA ASP A 137 4.59 21.28 -6.65
C ASP A 137 4.57 21.59 -5.14
N ARG A 138 3.37 21.53 -4.56
CA ARG A 138 3.18 21.76 -3.13
C ARG A 138 3.91 20.69 -2.35
N GLN A 139 4.88 21.06 -1.57
CA GLN A 139 5.47 20.22 -0.56
C GLN A 139 4.88 20.63 0.80
N PRO A 140 3.87 19.90 1.30
CA PRO A 140 3.17 20.29 2.54
C PRO A 140 3.94 19.91 3.80
N ASP A 141 5.06 19.17 3.69
CA ASP A 141 5.83 18.71 4.82
C ASP A 141 7.21 19.36 4.88
N ILE A 142 7.58 19.80 6.09
CA ILE A 142 8.88 20.40 6.43
C ILE A 142 10.07 19.46 6.15
N SER A 143 9.85 18.14 6.12
CA SER A 143 10.90 17.14 5.83
C SER A 143 11.43 17.22 4.40
N GLY A 144 10.61 17.71 3.47
CA GLY A 144 10.87 17.64 2.04
C GLY A 144 10.79 16.24 1.44
N THR A 145 10.44 15.22 2.22
CA THR A 145 10.33 13.83 1.75
C THR A 145 8.97 13.52 1.13
N GLU A 146 7.99 14.40 1.24
CA GLU A 146 6.69 14.23 0.61
C GLU A 146 6.81 14.44 -0.90
N ARG A 147 6.35 13.46 -1.68
CA ARG A 147 6.40 13.42 -3.14
C ARG A 147 4.99 13.25 -3.69
N ASN A 148 4.55 14.17 -4.54
CA ASN A 148 3.23 14.11 -5.17
C ASN A 148 3.26 13.15 -6.37
N VAL A 149 2.20 12.35 -6.50
CA VAL A 149 1.97 11.52 -7.68
C VAL A 149 1.37 12.40 -8.78
N ALA A 150 2.04 12.47 -9.92
CA ALA A 150 1.48 13.10 -11.10
C ALA A 150 0.60 12.09 -11.86
N ALA A 151 -0.70 12.30 -11.91
CA ALA A 151 -1.64 11.42 -12.60
C ALA A 151 -1.26 11.15 -14.08
N ALA A 152 -0.62 12.15 -14.73
CA ALA A 152 -0.12 12.02 -16.10
C ALA A 152 1.06 11.03 -16.25
N ASN A 153 1.71 10.64 -15.15
CA ASN A 153 2.85 9.70 -15.15
C ASN A 153 2.43 8.27 -14.73
N VAL A 154 1.14 8.02 -14.61
CA VAL A 154 0.57 6.69 -14.33
C VAL A 154 -0.08 6.16 -15.59
N SER A 155 0.19 4.90 -15.95
CA SER A 155 -0.40 4.30 -17.14
C SER A 155 -1.94 4.20 -16.99
N ALA A 156 -2.66 4.15 -18.10
CA ALA A 156 -4.11 4.04 -18.06
C ALA A 156 -4.58 2.72 -17.40
N GLY A 157 -3.80 1.65 -17.57
CA GLY A 157 -4.07 0.35 -16.98
C GLY A 157 -3.84 0.27 -15.47
N ASP A 158 -2.93 1.12 -14.96
CA ASP A 158 -2.56 1.18 -13.55
C ASP A 158 -3.27 2.32 -12.81
N ALA A 159 -4.04 3.13 -13.54
CA ALA A 159 -4.76 4.25 -12.97
C ALA A 159 -5.83 3.75 -11.98
N GLY A 160 -5.78 4.27 -10.76
CA GLY A 160 -6.65 3.86 -9.65
C GLY A 160 -6.02 2.82 -8.73
N ASN A 161 -5.06 2.02 -9.20
CA ASN A 161 -4.32 1.11 -8.34
C ASN A 161 -3.31 1.87 -7.48
N ILE A 162 -3.48 1.84 -6.16
CA ILE A 162 -2.68 2.62 -5.20
C ILE A 162 -1.21 2.19 -5.23
N ALA A 163 -0.93 0.89 -5.32
CA ALA A 163 0.44 0.37 -5.34
C ALA A 163 1.18 0.80 -6.62
N ALA A 164 0.51 0.75 -7.78
CA ALA A 164 1.05 1.22 -9.03
C ALA A 164 1.25 2.75 -9.05
N MET A 165 0.32 3.50 -8.47
CA MET A 165 0.45 4.95 -8.29
C MET A 165 1.65 5.30 -7.40
N ALA A 166 1.83 4.61 -6.28
CA ALA A 166 3.01 4.78 -5.42
C ALA A 166 4.31 4.41 -6.15
N ALA A 167 4.32 3.30 -6.89
CA ALA A 167 5.48 2.82 -7.66
C ALA A 167 5.85 3.73 -8.85
N SER A 168 4.96 4.65 -9.26
CA SER A 168 5.30 5.70 -10.23
C SER A 168 6.27 6.75 -9.65
N LEU A 169 6.49 6.76 -8.34
CA LEU A 169 7.41 7.68 -7.67
C LEU A 169 8.84 7.12 -7.61
N PRO A 170 9.86 7.97 -7.67
CA PRO A 170 11.25 7.55 -7.57
C PRO A 170 11.56 6.87 -6.22
N GLY A 171 12.27 5.74 -6.24
CA GLY A 171 12.66 5.00 -5.03
C GLY A 171 11.56 4.12 -4.43
N VAL A 172 10.46 3.94 -5.15
CA VAL A 172 9.38 3.03 -4.80
C VAL A 172 9.37 1.83 -5.76
N THR A 173 9.24 0.63 -5.23
CA THR A 173 9.18 -0.61 -6.01
C THR A 173 7.80 -1.25 -5.87
N LEU A 174 7.18 -1.60 -7.00
CA LEU A 174 5.96 -2.41 -7.01
C LEU A 174 6.29 -3.83 -6.56
N VAL A 175 5.55 -4.34 -5.61
CA VAL A 175 5.60 -5.72 -5.14
C VAL A 175 4.34 -6.43 -5.65
N PRO A 176 4.45 -7.32 -6.63
CA PRO A 176 3.30 -8.06 -7.13
C PRO A 176 2.68 -8.92 -6.02
N GLY A 177 1.36 -8.98 -5.99
CA GLY A 177 0.65 -9.94 -5.15
C GLY A 177 0.83 -11.37 -5.66
N THR A 178 0.80 -12.34 -4.78
CA THR A 178 0.84 -13.77 -5.11
C THR A 178 -0.57 -14.29 -5.35
N ALA A 179 -0.71 -15.22 -6.31
CA ALA A 179 -1.96 -15.97 -6.56
C ALA A 179 -3.23 -15.09 -6.67
N GLY A 180 -3.10 -13.90 -7.30
CA GLY A 180 -4.24 -13.00 -7.52
C GLY A 180 -4.52 -12.02 -6.38
N ASP A 181 -3.68 -11.97 -5.34
CA ASP A 181 -3.73 -10.95 -4.29
C ASP A 181 -3.41 -9.56 -4.85
N ALA A 182 -3.87 -8.53 -4.14
CA ALA A 182 -3.55 -7.16 -4.51
C ALA A 182 -2.04 -6.88 -4.44
N SER A 183 -1.53 -6.14 -5.42
CA SER A 183 -0.14 -5.68 -5.40
C SER A 183 0.09 -4.68 -4.27
N GLY A 184 1.27 -4.73 -3.67
CA GLY A 184 1.75 -3.75 -2.70
C GLY A 184 2.89 -2.90 -3.24
N PHE A 185 3.43 -2.03 -2.42
CA PHE A 185 4.63 -1.26 -2.75
C PHE A 185 5.66 -1.30 -1.62
N SER A 186 6.93 -1.34 -1.99
CA SER A 186 8.08 -1.29 -1.09
C SER A 186 8.76 0.07 -1.17
N VAL A 187 9.12 0.62 -0.01
CA VAL A 187 9.87 1.87 0.12
C VAL A 187 11.04 1.63 1.05
N LEU A 188 12.22 2.10 0.66
CA LEU A 188 13.46 1.87 1.41
C LEU A 188 13.77 0.38 1.65
N GLY A 189 13.23 -0.51 0.81
CA GLY A 189 13.38 -1.96 0.92
C GLY A 189 12.50 -2.63 1.99
N LEU A 190 11.57 -1.89 2.60
CA LEU A 190 10.64 -2.42 3.57
C LEU A 190 9.41 -3.05 2.89
N THR A 191 8.83 -4.05 3.52
CA THR A 191 7.67 -4.79 3.01
C THR A 191 6.40 -3.95 2.97
N PRO A 192 5.41 -4.28 2.12
CA PRO A 192 4.19 -3.48 1.96
C PRO A 192 3.38 -3.27 3.26
N ASP A 193 3.39 -4.24 4.17
CA ASP A 193 2.71 -4.19 5.47
C ASP A 193 3.32 -3.15 6.45
N GLN A 194 4.51 -2.63 6.13
CA GLN A 194 5.16 -1.57 6.88
C GLN A 194 4.78 -0.15 6.40
N ASN A 195 3.94 -0.05 5.38
CA ASN A 195 3.43 1.21 4.85
C ASN A 195 1.99 1.46 5.32
N ALA A 196 1.63 2.74 5.45
CA ALA A 196 0.26 3.15 5.74
C ALA A 196 -0.37 3.87 4.55
N THR A 197 -1.64 3.59 4.26
CA THR A 197 -2.43 4.35 3.28
C THR A 197 -3.56 5.06 3.99
N THR A 198 -3.71 6.36 3.71
CA THR A 198 -4.75 7.21 4.33
C THR A 198 -5.56 7.95 3.26
N LEU A 199 -6.85 8.09 3.51
CA LEU A 199 -7.74 8.98 2.77
C LEU A 199 -8.09 10.18 3.66
N ASN A 200 -7.68 11.38 3.25
CA ASN A 200 -7.90 12.60 4.04
C ASN A 200 -7.41 12.49 5.50
N GLY A 201 -6.33 11.77 5.74
CA GLY A 201 -5.74 11.58 7.08
C GLY A 201 -6.37 10.48 7.92
N GLY A 202 -7.45 9.85 7.50
CA GLY A 202 -8.03 8.67 8.16
C GLY A 202 -7.53 7.37 7.53
N SER A 203 -7.61 6.26 8.27
CA SER A 203 -7.30 4.93 7.75
C SER A 203 -8.16 4.64 6.51
N PHE A 204 -7.54 4.08 5.48
CA PHE A 204 -8.20 3.78 4.21
C PHE A 204 -8.22 2.27 3.97
N GLY A 205 -9.40 1.72 3.73
CA GLY A 205 -9.60 0.27 3.63
C GLY A 205 -9.08 -0.39 2.35
N GLY A 206 -8.15 0.26 1.63
CA GLY A 206 -7.48 -0.33 0.46
C GLY A 206 -8.28 -0.30 -0.84
N ALA A 207 -9.42 0.42 -0.90
CA ALA A 207 -10.21 0.53 -2.12
C ALA A 207 -9.48 1.31 -3.21
N ASP A 208 -9.55 0.86 -4.46
CA ASP A 208 -9.01 1.61 -5.59
C ASP A 208 -9.74 2.97 -5.76
N VAL A 209 -9.00 3.96 -6.24
CA VAL A 209 -9.52 5.32 -6.43
C VAL A 209 -9.71 5.60 -7.92
N PRO A 210 -10.90 6.07 -8.36
CA PRO A 210 -11.09 6.39 -9.78
C PRO A 210 -10.05 7.39 -10.30
N ARG A 211 -9.53 7.15 -11.49
CA ARG A 211 -8.50 7.99 -12.13
C ARG A 211 -8.90 9.46 -12.22
N ASP A 212 -10.17 9.70 -12.58
CA ASP A 212 -10.69 11.04 -12.82
C ASP A 212 -11.21 11.72 -11.53
N ALA A 213 -10.98 11.12 -10.35
CA ALA A 213 -11.47 11.62 -9.07
C ALA A 213 -10.95 13.03 -8.68
N GLY A 214 -9.94 13.54 -9.39
CA GLY A 214 -9.35 14.84 -9.08
C GLY A 214 -8.62 14.88 -7.74
N VAL A 215 -8.31 13.70 -7.16
CA VAL A 215 -7.58 13.58 -5.89
C VAL A 215 -6.13 14.00 -6.05
N SER A 216 -5.54 14.50 -4.99
CA SER A 216 -4.09 14.65 -4.88
C SER A 216 -3.54 13.51 -4.04
N SER A 217 -2.56 12.78 -4.59
CA SER A 217 -1.91 11.67 -3.90
C SER A 217 -0.45 12.00 -3.65
N SER A 218 0.01 11.70 -2.44
CA SER A 218 1.40 11.96 -2.04
C SER A 218 1.95 10.82 -1.19
N LEU A 219 3.25 10.58 -1.31
CA LEU A 219 4.01 9.63 -0.49
C LEU A 219 5.00 10.42 0.37
N SER A 220 5.00 10.16 1.67
CA SER A 220 5.99 10.72 2.61
C SER A 220 6.73 9.60 3.33
N THR A 221 8.06 9.65 3.33
CA THR A 221 8.88 8.65 4.01
C THR A 221 9.29 9.09 5.42
N SER A 222 9.42 10.40 5.68
CA SER A 222 9.90 10.92 6.96
C SER A 222 9.11 12.14 7.43
N PRO A 223 7.76 12.04 7.63
CA PRO A 223 7.00 13.17 8.15
C PRO A 223 7.38 13.44 9.60
N TYR A 224 7.85 14.66 9.88
CA TYR A 224 8.21 15.06 11.26
C TYR A 224 7.01 15.56 12.05
N ASP A 225 5.85 15.73 11.41
CA ASP A 225 4.57 15.91 12.11
C ASP A 225 4.20 14.60 12.85
N VAL A 226 4.22 14.64 14.17
CA VAL A 226 3.94 13.49 15.03
C VAL A 226 2.48 13.05 15.02
N SER A 227 1.56 13.84 14.45
CA SER A 227 0.19 13.41 14.24
C SER A 227 0.06 12.30 13.19
N ARG A 228 1.10 12.13 12.33
CA ARG A 228 1.19 11.05 11.34
C ARG A 228 1.95 9.86 11.92
N GLY A 229 1.40 8.66 11.92
CA GLY A 229 2.03 7.47 12.50
C GLY A 229 1.47 6.16 11.95
N GLY A 230 1.81 5.05 12.63
CA GLY A 230 1.35 3.72 12.26
C GLY A 230 2.09 3.09 11.07
N PHE A 231 3.32 3.52 10.78
CA PHE A 231 4.16 2.96 9.71
C PHE A 231 5.65 3.08 10.06
N SER A 232 6.44 2.13 9.61
CA SER A 232 7.91 2.19 9.62
C SER A 232 8.50 2.42 8.23
N GLY A 233 7.76 2.16 7.15
CA GLY A 233 8.10 2.41 5.76
C GLY A 233 7.76 3.82 5.30
N ALA A 234 6.60 4.00 4.70
CA ALA A 234 6.09 5.26 4.19
C ALA A 234 4.59 5.42 4.43
N GLN A 235 4.12 6.66 4.37
CA GLN A 235 2.69 6.97 4.35
C GLN A 235 2.30 7.43 2.95
N PHE A 236 1.36 6.73 2.32
CA PHE A 236 0.68 7.15 1.10
C PHE A 236 -0.63 7.84 1.48
N ASN A 237 -0.74 9.11 1.16
CA ASN A 237 -1.88 9.92 1.55
C ASN A 237 -2.65 10.38 0.32
N ILE A 238 -3.94 10.08 0.29
CA ILE A 238 -4.89 10.49 -0.74
C ILE A 238 -5.75 11.61 -0.15
N ARG A 239 -5.89 12.71 -0.89
CA ARG A 239 -6.72 13.85 -0.49
C ARG A 239 -7.80 14.10 -1.53
N SER A 240 -9.04 14.16 -1.10
CA SER A 240 -10.15 14.56 -1.95
C SER A 240 -10.02 16.04 -2.38
N PRO A 241 -10.56 16.41 -3.55
CA PRO A 241 -10.49 17.78 -4.01
C PRO A 241 -11.27 18.72 -3.08
N SER A 242 -10.82 19.98 -3.04
CA SER A 242 -11.58 21.07 -2.42
C SER A 242 -12.88 21.35 -3.20
N GLY A 243 -13.90 21.89 -2.50
CA GLY A 243 -15.11 22.36 -3.16
C GLY A 243 -14.82 23.51 -4.14
N ASN A 244 -15.58 23.56 -5.24
CA ASN A 244 -15.49 24.64 -6.20
C ASN A 244 -16.89 25.12 -6.63
N ASN A 245 -16.97 26.38 -7.06
CA ASN A 245 -18.19 27.00 -7.55
C ASN A 245 -18.46 26.73 -9.04
N PHE A 246 -17.61 25.95 -9.72
CA PHE A 246 -17.76 25.59 -11.10
C PHE A 246 -18.28 24.15 -11.23
N THR A 247 -19.28 23.94 -12.03
CA THR A 247 -19.70 22.57 -12.39
C THR A 247 -18.71 21.99 -13.39
N THR A 248 -18.12 20.86 -13.04
CA THR A 248 -17.21 20.11 -13.90
C THR A 248 -17.83 18.75 -14.20
N ARG A 249 -17.84 18.36 -15.46
CA ARG A 249 -18.25 17.04 -15.94
C ARG A 249 -17.18 16.52 -16.88
N THR A 250 -16.58 15.41 -16.54
CA THR A 250 -15.57 14.75 -17.37
C THR A 250 -15.96 13.30 -17.55
N ASN A 251 -15.84 12.81 -18.77
CA ASN A 251 -15.89 11.38 -19.08
C ASN A 251 -14.62 11.01 -19.82
N SER A 252 -14.05 9.87 -19.51
CA SER A 252 -12.85 9.36 -20.14
C SER A 252 -13.09 7.92 -20.58
N LEU A 253 -12.63 7.61 -21.80
CA LEU A 253 -12.55 6.25 -22.31
C LEU A 253 -11.10 5.99 -22.67
N ASN A 254 -10.51 4.96 -22.06
CA ASN A 254 -9.15 4.54 -22.38
C ASN A 254 -9.21 3.13 -22.96
N ILE A 255 -8.50 2.93 -24.06
CA ILE A 255 -8.42 1.64 -24.75
C ILE A 255 -6.95 1.36 -25.05
N ASP A 256 -6.44 0.25 -24.50
CA ASP A 256 -5.19 -0.36 -24.92
C ASP A 256 -5.52 -1.63 -25.69
N ALA A 257 -4.95 -1.78 -26.87
CA ALA A 257 -5.18 -2.95 -27.72
C ALA A 257 -3.84 -3.55 -28.18
N PRO A 258 -3.75 -4.86 -28.48
CA PRO A 258 -2.53 -5.50 -28.95
C PRO A 258 -1.90 -4.79 -30.15
N ALA A 259 -2.71 -4.25 -31.05
CA ALA A 259 -2.25 -3.48 -32.21
C ALA A 259 -1.53 -2.16 -31.86
N LEU A 260 -1.73 -1.64 -30.64
CA LEU A 260 -1.08 -0.43 -30.13
C LEU A 260 0.11 -0.73 -29.23
N GLN A 261 0.42 -2.03 -29.01
CA GLN A 261 1.49 -2.49 -28.14
C GLN A 261 2.64 -3.05 -28.98
N TRP A 262 3.84 -2.64 -28.65
CA TRP A 262 5.04 -3.29 -29.18
C TRP A 262 5.48 -4.36 -28.18
N THR A 263 5.53 -5.62 -28.63
CA THR A 263 6.04 -6.77 -27.89
C THR A 263 7.02 -7.53 -28.76
N ASP A 264 8.11 -8.05 -28.19
CA ASP A 264 9.01 -8.94 -28.93
C ASP A 264 8.33 -10.30 -29.23
N ARG A 265 8.93 -11.07 -30.14
CA ARG A 265 8.38 -12.36 -30.60
C ARG A 265 8.22 -13.40 -29.47
N ALA A 266 9.16 -13.41 -28.49
CA ALA A 266 9.11 -14.33 -27.37
C ALA A 266 7.95 -13.97 -26.43
N ALA A 267 7.79 -12.67 -26.13
CA ALA A 267 6.69 -12.17 -25.31
C ALA A 267 5.31 -12.41 -25.97
N GLN A 268 5.21 -12.27 -27.30
CA GLN A 268 3.99 -12.62 -28.06
C GLN A 268 3.67 -14.10 -27.92
N ALA A 269 4.65 -14.98 -28.11
CA ALA A 269 4.47 -16.43 -28.01
C ALA A 269 4.04 -16.88 -26.59
N LEU A 270 4.36 -16.10 -25.56
CA LEU A 270 3.98 -16.34 -24.17
C LEU A 270 2.67 -15.64 -23.74
N GLY A 271 1.92 -15.02 -24.66
CA GLY A 271 0.65 -14.37 -24.36
C GLY A 271 0.78 -13.08 -23.54
N GLN A 272 1.84 -12.31 -23.76
CA GLN A 272 2.08 -11.04 -23.02
C GLN A 272 1.27 -9.85 -23.59
N GLN A 273 0.50 -10.05 -24.65
CA GLN A 273 -0.41 -9.04 -25.19
C GLN A 273 -1.70 -8.98 -24.38
N PHE A 274 -2.26 -7.78 -24.28
CA PHE A 274 -3.51 -7.58 -23.57
C PHE A 274 -4.39 -6.54 -24.24
N THR A 275 -5.69 -6.61 -23.96
CA THR A 275 -6.66 -5.55 -24.23
C THR A 275 -7.10 -4.98 -22.88
N ASN A 276 -7.07 -3.66 -22.73
CA ASN A 276 -7.58 -3.00 -21.54
C ASN A 276 -8.55 -1.90 -21.98
N VAL A 277 -9.76 -1.94 -21.46
CA VAL A 277 -10.79 -0.92 -21.69
C VAL A 277 -11.21 -0.37 -20.35
N SER A 278 -11.11 0.94 -20.16
CA SER A 278 -11.61 1.58 -18.95
C SER A 278 -12.44 2.81 -19.29
N LEU A 279 -13.62 2.88 -18.67
CA LEU A 279 -14.54 4.00 -18.69
C LEU A 279 -14.50 4.69 -17.32
N GLY A 280 -14.27 5.99 -17.30
CA GLY A 280 -14.25 6.77 -16.07
C GLY A 280 -15.01 8.09 -16.21
N GLY A 281 -15.26 8.74 -15.07
CA GLY A 281 -15.88 10.05 -15.08
C GLY A 281 -15.82 10.76 -13.75
N LEU A 282 -16.03 12.08 -13.83
CA LEU A 282 -16.09 13.00 -12.72
C LEU A 282 -17.29 13.92 -12.88
N LEU A 283 -18.07 14.06 -11.81
CA LEU A 283 -19.13 15.05 -11.67
C LEU A 283 -18.82 15.87 -10.41
N SER A 284 -18.60 17.15 -10.54
CA SER A 284 -18.37 18.02 -9.38
C SER A 284 -18.97 19.41 -9.57
N GLY A 285 -19.30 20.07 -8.45
CA GLY A 285 -19.84 21.43 -8.50
C GLY A 285 -20.48 21.84 -7.17
N PRO A 286 -21.09 23.05 -7.15
CA PRO A 286 -21.82 23.50 -5.98
C PRO A 286 -23.23 22.90 -5.91
N VAL A 287 -23.62 22.44 -4.71
CA VAL A 287 -25.04 22.28 -4.33
C VAL A 287 -25.59 23.63 -3.90
N LYS A 288 -24.77 24.40 -3.16
CA LYS A 288 -25.02 25.79 -2.81
C LYS A 288 -23.69 26.57 -2.98
N ILE A 289 -23.75 27.65 -3.74
CA ILE A 289 -22.59 28.50 -4.02
C ILE A 289 -21.91 28.93 -2.72
N ASP A 290 -20.60 28.82 -2.65
CA ASP A 290 -19.73 29.14 -1.51
C ASP A 290 -19.91 28.28 -0.25
N GLU A 291 -20.97 27.44 -0.15
CA GLU A 291 -21.28 26.74 1.09
C GLU A 291 -21.28 25.21 0.99
N ALA A 292 -21.86 24.65 -0.08
CA ALA A 292 -22.02 23.20 -0.18
C ALA A 292 -21.59 22.70 -1.56
N PHE A 293 -20.78 21.63 -1.59
CA PHE A 293 -20.18 21.13 -2.79
C PHE A 293 -20.27 19.59 -2.84
N TYR A 294 -20.38 19.06 -4.05
CA TYR A 294 -20.28 17.64 -4.31
C TYR A 294 -19.12 17.34 -5.26
N ASN A 295 -18.56 16.14 -5.09
CA ASN A 295 -17.64 15.52 -6.02
C ASN A 295 -17.98 14.04 -6.07
N PHE A 296 -18.20 13.49 -7.25
CA PHE A 296 -18.47 12.08 -7.49
C PHE A 296 -17.68 11.62 -8.69
N SER A 297 -16.92 10.57 -8.53
CA SER A 297 -16.13 9.94 -9.58
C SER A 297 -16.35 8.43 -9.61
N TYR A 298 -16.23 7.86 -10.79
CA TYR A 298 -16.36 6.44 -11.03
C TYR A 298 -15.35 5.97 -12.07
N GLN A 299 -15.01 4.71 -12.00
CA GLN A 299 -14.21 4.01 -13.00
C GLN A 299 -14.69 2.57 -13.11
N LEU A 300 -14.83 2.09 -14.35
CA LEU A 300 -15.11 0.69 -14.68
C LEU A 300 -14.04 0.25 -15.67
N GLY A 301 -13.42 -0.88 -15.44
CA GLY A 301 -12.36 -1.40 -16.28
C GLY A 301 -12.46 -2.89 -16.51
N ARG A 302 -12.05 -3.33 -17.69
CA ARG A 302 -11.80 -4.73 -18.02
C ARG A 302 -10.47 -4.87 -18.72
N ARG A 303 -9.61 -5.67 -18.15
CA ARG A 303 -8.37 -6.12 -18.78
C ARG A 303 -8.53 -7.58 -19.21
N SER A 304 -8.19 -7.88 -20.45
CA SER A 304 -8.20 -9.22 -21.03
C SER A 304 -6.81 -9.55 -21.56
N ASN A 305 -6.20 -10.59 -21.04
CA ASN A 305 -4.92 -11.11 -21.52
C ASN A 305 -5.17 -12.46 -22.19
N ASP A 306 -4.41 -12.76 -23.25
CA ASP A 306 -4.40 -14.10 -23.82
C ASP A 306 -3.95 -15.11 -22.78
N LEU A 307 -4.70 -16.19 -22.63
CA LEU A 307 -4.38 -17.27 -21.72
C LEU A 307 -3.59 -18.34 -22.47
N GLN A 308 -2.27 -18.33 -22.35
CA GLN A 308 -1.40 -19.35 -22.93
C GLN A 308 -1.22 -20.52 -21.96
N THR A 309 -1.74 -21.69 -22.34
CA THR A 309 -1.72 -22.92 -21.56
C THR A 309 -1.24 -24.08 -22.41
N LEU A 310 -1.07 -25.26 -21.85
CA LEU A 310 -0.78 -26.49 -22.61
C LEU A 310 -1.82 -26.78 -23.70
N LEU A 311 -3.04 -26.25 -23.62
CA LEU A 311 -4.11 -26.54 -24.55
C LEU A 311 -4.04 -25.72 -25.84
N ASN A 312 -3.40 -24.55 -25.84
CA ASN A 312 -3.38 -23.60 -26.96
C ASN A 312 -2.00 -23.01 -27.29
N THR A 313 -0.95 -23.39 -26.54
CA THR A 313 0.43 -22.94 -26.82
C THR A 313 0.96 -23.63 -28.06
N SER A 314 1.62 -22.85 -28.93
CA SER A 314 2.29 -23.37 -30.13
C SER A 314 3.44 -24.32 -29.79
N SER A 315 3.83 -25.19 -30.73
CA SER A 315 4.98 -26.10 -30.55
C SER A 315 6.25 -25.35 -30.19
N THR A 316 6.51 -24.20 -30.83
CA THR A 316 7.66 -23.33 -30.51
C THR A 316 7.57 -22.80 -29.08
N GLY A 317 6.38 -22.36 -28.65
CA GLY A 317 6.16 -21.88 -27.28
C GLY A 317 6.36 -22.98 -26.22
N LEU A 318 5.92 -24.21 -26.50
CA LEU A 318 6.18 -25.36 -25.64
C LEU A 318 7.68 -25.63 -25.51
N VAL A 319 8.41 -25.71 -26.61
CA VAL A 319 9.88 -25.92 -26.61
C VAL A 319 10.60 -24.82 -25.85
N THR A 320 10.25 -23.55 -26.10
CA THR A 320 10.83 -22.40 -25.39
C THR A 320 10.56 -22.50 -23.88
N SER A 321 9.44 -23.12 -23.48
CA SER A 321 9.10 -23.34 -22.07
C SER A 321 9.74 -24.59 -21.46
N GLY A 322 10.56 -25.35 -22.22
CA GLY A 322 11.23 -26.55 -21.74
C GLY A 322 10.38 -27.82 -21.81
N MET A 323 9.34 -27.88 -22.66
CA MET A 323 8.49 -29.07 -22.84
C MET A 323 8.39 -29.44 -24.31
N SER A 324 8.56 -30.74 -24.67
CA SER A 324 8.32 -31.19 -26.02
C SER A 324 6.81 -31.31 -26.32
N PRO A 325 6.36 -31.09 -27.57
CA PRO A 325 4.97 -31.29 -27.97
C PRO A 325 4.46 -32.69 -27.68
N ASP A 326 5.31 -33.73 -27.86
CA ASP A 326 4.94 -35.15 -27.62
C ASP A 326 4.70 -35.40 -26.12
N SER A 327 5.54 -34.85 -25.22
CA SER A 327 5.35 -34.96 -23.77
C SER A 327 4.07 -34.26 -23.34
N ALA A 328 3.77 -33.08 -23.90
CA ALA A 328 2.52 -32.36 -23.63
C ALA A 328 1.30 -33.16 -24.09
N ALA A 329 1.34 -33.72 -25.32
CA ALA A 329 0.25 -34.55 -25.86
C ALA A 329 0.03 -35.80 -25.02
N ARG A 330 1.11 -36.50 -24.60
CA ARG A 330 1.04 -37.66 -23.72
C ARG A 330 0.38 -37.32 -22.37
N LEU A 331 0.81 -36.21 -21.74
CA LEU A 331 0.21 -35.72 -20.48
C LEU A 331 -1.30 -35.50 -20.63
N LEU A 332 -1.72 -34.76 -21.65
CA LEU A 332 -3.14 -34.48 -21.89
C LEU A 332 -3.97 -35.75 -22.14
N ASN A 333 -3.40 -36.75 -22.84
CA ASN A 333 -4.06 -38.03 -23.06
C ASN A 333 -4.21 -38.84 -21.76
N ILE A 334 -3.18 -38.88 -20.91
CA ILE A 334 -3.25 -39.55 -19.59
C ILE A 334 -4.35 -38.91 -18.73
N LEU A 335 -4.38 -37.56 -18.66
CA LEU A 335 -5.37 -36.84 -17.85
C LEU A 335 -6.81 -37.11 -18.32
N ARG A 336 -7.03 -37.10 -19.65
CA ARG A 336 -8.35 -37.48 -20.22
C ARG A 336 -8.75 -38.91 -19.88
N ALA A 337 -7.82 -39.85 -20.00
CA ALA A 337 -8.08 -41.28 -19.70
C ALA A 337 -8.44 -41.49 -18.21
N LYS A 338 -7.94 -40.63 -17.32
CA LYS A 338 -8.26 -40.65 -15.88
C LYS A 338 -9.49 -39.82 -15.50
N GLY A 339 -10.18 -39.20 -16.48
CA GLY A 339 -11.37 -38.36 -16.23
C GLY A 339 -11.09 -37.03 -15.56
N ILE A 340 -9.84 -36.52 -15.63
CA ILE A 340 -9.45 -35.26 -15.04
C ILE A 340 -9.81 -34.11 -15.98
N PRO A 341 -10.60 -33.11 -15.56
CA PRO A 341 -10.95 -31.97 -16.40
C PRO A 341 -9.73 -31.15 -16.79
N LEU A 342 -9.55 -30.88 -18.09
CA LEU A 342 -8.45 -30.06 -18.60
C LEU A 342 -8.77 -28.57 -18.60
N SER A 343 -10.06 -28.21 -18.72
CA SER A 343 -10.56 -26.85 -18.78
C SER A 343 -11.86 -26.70 -17.98
N PRO A 344 -12.24 -25.49 -17.57
CA PRO A 344 -13.55 -25.23 -16.97
C PRO A 344 -14.69 -25.67 -17.92
N ARG A 345 -15.90 -25.85 -17.37
CA ARG A 345 -17.10 -26.19 -18.17
C ARG A 345 -17.42 -25.14 -19.25
N SER A 346 -17.10 -23.87 -18.99
CA SER A 346 -17.06 -22.81 -20.00
C SER A 346 -15.65 -22.69 -20.56
N SER A 347 -15.48 -22.76 -21.89
CA SER A 347 -14.16 -22.57 -22.53
C SER A 347 -13.60 -21.18 -22.20
N VAL A 348 -12.46 -21.14 -21.54
CA VAL A 348 -11.77 -19.89 -21.19
C VAL A 348 -10.59 -19.72 -22.13
N SER A 349 -10.68 -18.77 -23.08
CA SER A 349 -9.60 -18.42 -24.00
C SER A 349 -8.73 -17.29 -23.48
N ASN A 350 -9.27 -16.45 -22.60
CA ASN A 350 -8.62 -15.25 -22.10
C ASN A 350 -8.72 -15.20 -20.57
N ARG A 351 -7.74 -14.55 -19.96
CA ARG A 351 -7.80 -14.15 -18.55
C ARG A 351 -8.43 -12.78 -18.47
N TYR A 352 -9.49 -12.64 -17.67
CA TYR A 352 -10.15 -11.37 -17.41
C TYR A 352 -9.85 -10.86 -16.01
N THR A 353 -9.60 -9.56 -15.92
CA THR A 353 -9.61 -8.83 -14.65
C THR A 353 -10.58 -7.66 -14.81
N ASP A 354 -11.71 -7.74 -14.12
CA ASP A 354 -12.70 -6.67 -14.04
C ASP A 354 -12.44 -5.86 -12.77
N ASN A 355 -12.50 -4.54 -12.89
CA ASN A 355 -12.39 -3.64 -11.76
C ASN A 355 -13.43 -2.54 -11.86
N GLY A 356 -13.97 -2.15 -10.72
CA GLY A 356 -14.84 -1.01 -10.59
C GLY A 356 -14.48 -0.22 -9.35
N SER A 357 -14.47 1.11 -9.43
CA SER A 357 -14.25 1.96 -8.26
C SER A 357 -15.13 3.20 -8.30
N VAL A 358 -15.50 3.68 -7.11
CA VAL A 358 -16.27 4.91 -6.90
C VAL A 358 -15.66 5.70 -5.75
N LEU A 359 -15.66 7.02 -5.88
CA LEU A 359 -15.32 7.94 -4.80
C LEU A 359 -16.27 9.13 -4.84
N GLY A 360 -16.96 9.38 -3.73
CA GLY A 360 -17.84 10.53 -3.59
C GLY A 360 -17.52 11.35 -2.35
N THR A 361 -17.67 12.66 -2.45
CA THR A 361 -17.47 13.60 -1.34
C THR A 361 -18.54 14.68 -1.35
N LEU A 362 -19.17 14.91 -0.20
CA LEU A 362 -20.06 16.03 0.06
C LEU A 362 -19.39 16.94 1.09
N ASN A 363 -19.17 18.19 0.75
CA ASN A 363 -18.57 19.19 1.62
C ASN A 363 -19.60 20.27 1.95
N LEU A 364 -19.73 20.60 3.23
CA LEU A 364 -20.62 21.66 3.73
C LEU A 364 -19.84 22.59 4.65
N ALA A 365 -19.84 23.87 4.35
CA ALA A 365 -19.15 24.88 5.15
C ALA A 365 -19.99 26.17 5.19
N PRO A 366 -20.99 26.26 6.11
CA PRO A 366 -21.94 27.36 6.20
C PRO A 366 -21.24 28.71 6.45
N MET A 367 -21.58 29.74 5.68
CA MET A 367 -20.98 31.09 5.82
C MET A 367 -21.35 31.77 7.13
N GLY A 368 -22.48 31.42 7.76
CA GLY A 368 -22.94 32.01 9.05
C GLY A 368 -22.35 31.36 10.28
N SER A 369 -21.44 30.38 10.13
CA SER A 369 -20.82 29.68 11.28
C SER A 369 -19.84 30.60 11.99
N ARG A 370 -20.09 30.86 13.33
CA ARG A 370 -19.18 31.62 14.19
C ARG A 370 -17.82 30.93 14.40
N THR A 371 -17.77 29.64 14.23
CA THR A 371 -16.56 28.82 14.41
C THR A 371 -15.88 28.45 13.08
N GLY A 372 -16.37 28.96 11.96
CA GLY A 372 -15.92 28.52 10.64
C GLY A 372 -16.08 27.02 10.43
N ALA A 373 -17.11 26.41 11.05
CA ALA A 373 -17.32 24.97 11.01
C ALA A 373 -17.50 24.47 9.59
N ALA A 374 -16.88 23.31 9.31
CA ALA A 374 -17.03 22.60 8.05
C ALA A 374 -17.21 21.11 8.28
N TYR A 375 -17.99 20.51 7.42
CA TYR A 375 -18.34 19.10 7.44
C TYR A 375 -18.01 18.48 6.10
N ALA A 376 -17.52 17.26 6.09
CA ALA A 376 -17.37 16.47 4.88
C ALA A 376 -17.78 15.03 5.12
N LEU A 377 -18.54 14.49 4.17
CA LEU A 377 -18.86 13.07 4.09
C LEU A 377 -18.18 12.51 2.84
N THR A 378 -17.30 11.54 3.01
CA THR A 378 -16.64 10.86 1.91
C THR A 378 -17.05 9.39 1.92
N PHE A 379 -17.40 8.84 0.78
CA PHE A 379 -17.61 7.41 0.59
C PHE A 379 -16.74 6.92 -0.56
N ASN A 380 -16.21 5.73 -0.40
CA ASN A 380 -15.42 5.05 -1.42
C ASN A 380 -15.83 3.59 -1.52
N GLY A 381 -15.62 3.01 -2.69
CA GLY A 381 -15.85 1.59 -2.90
C GLY A 381 -15.09 1.10 -4.11
N SER A 382 -14.65 -0.15 -4.06
CA SER A 382 -14.10 -0.86 -5.21
C SER A 382 -14.55 -2.31 -5.24
N ALA A 383 -14.64 -2.85 -6.42
CA ALA A 383 -14.90 -4.26 -6.69
C ALA A 383 -13.90 -4.76 -7.72
N ASN A 384 -13.37 -5.95 -7.51
CA ASN A 384 -12.51 -6.61 -8.48
C ASN A 384 -12.95 -8.07 -8.67
N ARG A 385 -12.70 -8.59 -9.87
CA ARG A 385 -12.91 -9.98 -10.21
C ARG A 385 -11.82 -10.44 -11.17
N SER A 386 -11.18 -11.55 -10.88
CA SER A 386 -10.17 -12.17 -11.74
C SER A 386 -10.58 -13.60 -12.05
N ALA A 387 -10.59 -13.95 -13.34
CA ALA A 387 -10.92 -15.30 -13.80
C ALA A 387 -10.29 -15.57 -15.18
N PRO A 388 -9.54 -16.68 -15.34
CA PRO A 388 -9.03 -17.57 -14.31
C PRO A 388 -7.91 -16.92 -13.51
N VAL A 389 -7.81 -17.23 -12.22
CA VAL A 389 -6.73 -16.73 -11.34
C VAL A 389 -5.39 -17.40 -11.68
N GLY A 390 -5.39 -18.65 -12.07
CA GLY A 390 -4.24 -19.42 -12.54
C GLY A 390 -4.27 -19.61 -14.05
N GLY A 391 -3.64 -20.67 -14.49
CA GLY A 391 -3.56 -21.06 -15.90
C GLY A 391 -2.31 -20.50 -16.60
N SER A 392 -1.43 -21.42 -16.90
CA SER A 392 -0.17 -21.17 -17.61
C SER A 392 0.25 -22.46 -18.33
N ILE A 393 1.40 -22.44 -18.97
CA ILE A 393 1.97 -23.67 -19.54
C ILE A 393 2.28 -24.72 -18.44
N SER A 394 2.48 -24.28 -17.20
CA SER A 394 2.72 -25.15 -16.05
C SER A 394 1.47 -25.46 -15.22
N GLU A 395 0.30 -24.95 -15.62
CA GLU A 395 -0.94 -25.07 -14.88
C GLU A 395 -2.12 -25.15 -15.84
N LEU A 396 -2.86 -26.26 -15.81
CA LEU A 396 -4.03 -26.40 -16.66
C LEU A 396 -5.16 -25.45 -16.26
N PRO A 397 -5.98 -24.95 -17.22
CA PRO A 397 -7.11 -24.07 -16.89
C PRO A 397 -8.11 -24.72 -15.91
N GLY A 398 -8.27 -26.05 -15.92
CA GLY A 398 -9.12 -26.79 -14.97
C GLY A 398 -8.64 -26.70 -13.51
N HIS A 399 -7.33 -26.54 -13.29
CA HIS A 399 -6.75 -26.33 -11.94
C HIS A 399 -6.98 -24.93 -11.38
N SER A 400 -7.46 -24.02 -12.15
CA SER A 400 -7.65 -22.62 -11.81
C SER A 400 -9.01 -22.36 -11.12
N GLY A 401 -9.36 -21.10 -10.97
CA GLY A 401 -10.61 -20.65 -10.37
C GLY A 401 -10.83 -19.17 -10.57
N GLU A 402 -11.71 -18.63 -9.75
CA GLU A 402 -12.11 -17.23 -9.75
C GLU A 402 -11.78 -16.60 -8.40
N ARG A 403 -11.40 -15.33 -8.40
CA ARG A 403 -11.27 -14.53 -7.18
C ARG A 403 -12.10 -13.26 -7.32
N THR A 404 -12.87 -12.96 -6.28
CA THR A 404 -13.65 -11.74 -6.16
C THR A 404 -13.23 -10.97 -4.91
N GLY A 405 -13.22 -9.65 -5.02
CA GLY A 405 -12.91 -8.76 -3.89
C GLY A 405 -13.80 -7.53 -3.90
N TYR A 406 -14.22 -7.12 -2.71
CA TYR A 406 -14.99 -5.89 -2.48
C TYR A 406 -14.36 -5.12 -1.35
N ASN A 407 -14.12 -3.82 -1.55
CA ASN A 407 -13.63 -2.94 -0.51
C ASN A 407 -14.50 -1.69 -0.48
N GLY A 408 -14.73 -1.12 0.70
CA GLY A 408 -15.49 0.11 0.80
C GLY A 408 -15.38 0.77 2.16
N GLY A 409 -15.73 2.06 2.20
CA GLY A 409 -15.71 2.81 3.44
C GLY A 409 -16.51 4.10 3.36
N VAL A 410 -16.83 4.59 4.54
CA VAL A 410 -17.47 5.89 4.76
C VAL A 410 -16.66 6.65 5.79
N GLN A 411 -16.40 7.91 5.51
CA GLN A 411 -15.65 8.81 6.38
C GLN A 411 -16.44 10.08 6.63
N GLY A 412 -16.69 10.38 7.90
CA GLY A 412 -17.25 11.63 8.36
C GLY A 412 -16.17 12.54 8.93
N ARG A 413 -16.14 13.81 8.53
CA ARG A 413 -15.16 14.79 9.02
C ARG A 413 -15.81 16.11 9.38
N HIS A 414 -15.27 16.75 10.43
CA HIS A 414 -15.67 18.08 10.89
C HIS A 414 -14.43 18.89 11.26
N SER A 415 -14.42 20.17 11.00
CA SER A 415 -13.43 21.12 11.50
C SER A 415 -14.12 22.34 12.08
N ALA A 416 -13.54 22.89 13.15
CA ALA A 416 -14.01 24.12 13.75
C ALA A 416 -12.87 24.87 14.42
N TYR A 417 -12.84 26.18 14.22
CA TYR A 417 -11.93 27.08 14.92
C TYR A 417 -12.68 27.85 16.00
N PHE A 418 -12.25 27.75 17.24
CA PHE A 418 -12.93 28.33 18.41
C PHE A 418 -12.32 29.72 18.71
N GLU A 419 -13.09 30.78 18.51
CA GLU A 419 -12.68 32.16 18.81
C GLU A 419 -12.91 32.55 20.27
N SER A 420 -13.79 31.86 21.01
CA SER A 420 -14.18 32.16 22.37
C SER A 420 -14.43 30.91 23.22
N GLY A 421 -14.49 31.05 24.53
CA GLY A 421 -14.72 29.97 25.49
C GLY A 421 -13.45 29.25 25.90
N LEU A 422 -13.57 28.06 26.49
CA LEU A 422 -12.47 27.26 27.05
C LEU A 422 -11.43 26.83 25.98
N LEU A 423 -11.89 26.65 24.75
CA LEU A 423 -11.06 26.25 23.60
C LEU A 423 -10.67 27.44 22.69
N SER A 424 -10.73 28.67 23.19
CA SER A 424 -10.38 29.87 22.40
C SER A 424 -8.95 29.76 21.82
N GLY A 425 -8.83 29.96 20.50
CA GLY A 425 -7.58 29.85 19.76
C GLY A 425 -7.23 28.44 19.27
N PHE A 426 -8.12 27.45 19.49
CA PHE A 426 -7.94 26.09 18.98
C PHE A 426 -8.69 25.85 17.66
N LEU A 427 -8.02 25.18 16.76
CA LEU A 427 -8.63 24.48 15.62
C LEU A 427 -8.80 23.02 16.03
N SER A 428 -10.01 22.54 16.07
CA SER A 428 -10.31 21.11 16.25
C SER A 428 -10.57 20.49 14.89
N GLU A 429 -9.92 19.40 14.65
CA GLU A 429 -10.06 18.58 13.44
C GLU A 429 -10.32 17.13 13.87
N THR A 430 -11.48 16.51 13.53
CA THR A 430 -11.82 15.11 13.84
C THR A 430 -12.24 14.35 12.60
N ASN A 431 -11.94 13.08 12.57
CA ASN A 431 -12.24 12.15 11.49
C ASN A 431 -12.74 10.84 12.08
N ILE A 432 -13.87 10.33 11.58
CA ILE A 432 -14.40 8.99 11.87
C ILE A 432 -14.43 8.23 10.56
N THR A 433 -13.88 7.03 10.55
CA THR A 433 -13.83 6.17 9.38
C THR A 433 -14.41 4.81 9.72
N LEU A 434 -15.31 4.32 8.89
CA LEU A 434 -15.77 2.94 8.87
C LEU A 434 -15.41 2.34 7.54
N SER A 435 -14.70 1.20 7.52
CA SER A 435 -14.34 0.50 6.29
C SER A 435 -14.47 -1.00 6.45
N GLY A 436 -14.65 -1.68 5.32
CA GLY A 436 -14.72 -3.13 5.27
C GLY A 436 -14.21 -3.66 3.95
N SER A 437 -13.72 -4.90 3.96
CA SER A 437 -13.32 -5.64 2.77
C SER A 437 -13.77 -7.08 2.86
N HIS A 438 -14.12 -7.65 1.71
CA HIS A 438 -14.41 -9.06 1.52
C HIS A 438 -13.61 -9.57 0.34
N ASN A 439 -12.88 -10.66 0.51
CA ASN A 439 -12.15 -11.33 -0.54
C ASN A 439 -12.48 -12.82 -0.50
N GLU A 440 -12.78 -13.41 -1.65
CA GLU A 440 -13.18 -14.79 -1.79
C GLU A 440 -12.51 -15.42 -3.01
N GLY A 441 -12.00 -16.64 -2.87
CA GLY A 441 -11.45 -17.44 -3.95
C GLY A 441 -12.24 -18.72 -4.12
N ASN A 442 -12.66 -19.03 -5.35
CA ASN A 442 -13.46 -20.19 -5.68
C ASN A 442 -12.78 -21.04 -6.77
N PRO A 443 -12.42 -22.31 -6.52
CA PRO A 443 -11.88 -23.20 -7.55
C PRO A 443 -12.96 -23.56 -8.59
N TYR A 444 -12.56 -23.90 -9.82
CA TYR A 444 -13.51 -24.37 -10.83
C TYR A 444 -14.00 -25.79 -10.55
N TYR A 445 -13.22 -26.58 -9.85
CA TYR A 445 -13.54 -27.96 -9.51
C TYR A 445 -13.15 -28.29 -8.07
N ASP A 446 -14.11 -28.85 -7.33
CA ASP A 446 -13.92 -29.36 -5.98
C ASP A 446 -13.37 -30.78 -6.05
N MET A 447 -12.07 -30.90 -6.27
CA MET A 447 -11.36 -32.17 -6.38
C MET A 447 -9.89 -32.02 -5.95
N PRO A 448 -9.18 -33.11 -5.65
CA PRO A 448 -7.75 -33.03 -5.34
C PRO A 448 -6.92 -32.37 -6.45
N SER A 449 -5.87 -31.67 -6.04
CA SER A 449 -4.82 -31.19 -6.93
C SER A 449 -3.86 -32.31 -7.32
N GLY A 450 -3.26 -32.22 -8.49
CA GLY A 450 -2.17 -33.10 -8.90
C GLY A 450 -1.01 -32.27 -9.48
N THR A 451 0.21 -32.67 -9.15
CA THR A 451 1.43 -32.12 -9.76
C THR A 451 2.21 -33.25 -10.38
N VAL A 452 2.59 -33.13 -11.65
CA VAL A 452 3.42 -34.11 -12.35
C VAL A 452 4.68 -33.51 -12.91
N ARG A 453 5.82 -34.15 -12.68
CA ARG A 453 7.10 -33.80 -13.29
C ARG A 453 7.16 -34.35 -14.70
N VAL A 454 7.27 -33.51 -15.69
CA VAL A 454 7.39 -33.82 -17.11
C VAL A 454 8.82 -33.64 -17.54
N THR A 455 9.49 -34.73 -17.92
CA THR A 455 10.83 -34.69 -18.52
C THR A 455 10.69 -34.84 -20.04
N SER A 456 11.32 -33.95 -20.79
CA SER A 456 11.22 -33.88 -22.26
C SER A 456 12.59 -33.82 -22.91
N GLN A 457 12.77 -34.54 -23.99
CA GLN A 457 13.89 -34.30 -24.92
C GLN A 457 13.50 -33.16 -25.88
N LEU A 458 14.32 -32.12 -25.94
CA LEU A 458 14.08 -30.96 -26.78
C LEU A 458 14.79 -31.11 -28.13
N PRO A 459 14.37 -30.37 -29.19
CA PRO A 459 14.97 -30.48 -30.53
C PRO A 459 16.46 -30.11 -30.59
N ASP A 460 16.98 -29.35 -29.66
CA ASP A 460 18.39 -28.98 -29.53
C ASP A 460 19.23 -30.04 -28.81
N GLY A 461 18.66 -31.18 -28.45
CA GLY A 461 19.33 -32.27 -27.72
C GLY A 461 19.40 -32.10 -26.22
N THR A 462 18.90 -30.98 -25.68
CA THR A 462 18.84 -30.77 -24.23
C THR A 462 17.64 -31.47 -23.59
N THR A 463 17.69 -31.69 -22.28
CA THR A 463 16.58 -32.24 -21.50
C THR A 463 15.86 -31.14 -20.76
N GLY A 464 14.61 -30.89 -21.12
CA GLY A 464 13.72 -30.02 -20.37
C GLY A 464 12.99 -30.77 -19.26
N VAL A 465 12.86 -30.14 -18.07
CA VAL A 465 12.09 -30.67 -16.96
C VAL A 465 11.09 -29.59 -16.51
N ARG A 466 9.83 -30.00 -16.41
CA ARG A 466 8.77 -29.07 -15.96
C ARG A 466 7.75 -29.77 -15.08
N SER A 467 7.35 -29.10 -14.01
CA SER A 467 6.21 -29.52 -13.18
C SER A 467 4.92 -28.91 -13.71
N VAL A 468 3.89 -29.71 -13.88
CA VAL A 468 2.57 -29.30 -14.38
C VAL A 468 1.51 -29.60 -13.34
N GLN A 469 0.68 -28.62 -13.02
CA GLN A 469 -0.43 -28.71 -12.08
C GLN A 469 -1.75 -28.97 -12.83
N PHE A 470 -2.59 -29.83 -12.23
CA PHE A 470 -3.89 -30.24 -12.75
C PHE A 470 -4.87 -30.60 -11.62
N GLY A 471 -6.13 -30.86 -11.94
CA GLY A 471 -7.16 -31.15 -10.95
C GLY A 471 -7.73 -29.90 -10.31
N GLY A 472 -8.14 -29.94 -9.04
CA GLY A 472 -8.61 -28.78 -8.29
C GLY A 472 -7.49 -27.86 -7.78
N SER A 473 -7.82 -26.65 -7.39
CA SER A 473 -6.84 -25.70 -6.84
C SER A 473 -6.73 -25.85 -5.32
N THR A 474 -5.51 -25.91 -4.81
CA THR A 474 -5.27 -25.97 -3.36
C THR A 474 -5.25 -24.62 -2.66
N PHE A 475 -5.17 -23.51 -3.43
CA PHE A 475 -5.00 -22.14 -2.92
C PHE A 475 -6.26 -21.27 -3.03
N LEU A 476 -7.23 -21.72 -3.81
CA LEU A 476 -8.56 -21.13 -3.87
C LEU A 476 -9.45 -21.88 -2.88
N ASP A 477 -10.59 -21.55 -2.57
CA ASP A 477 -11.43 -22.02 -1.45
C ASP A 477 -11.02 -21.34 -0.14
N ASN A 478 -10.95 -20.01 -0.21
CA ASN A 478 -10.66 -19.19 0.94
C ASN A 478 -11.56 -17.96 0.95
N ALA A 479 -11.86 -17.47 2.13
CA ALA A 479 -12.63 -16.24 2.32
C ALA A 479 -12.03 -15.39 3.45
N GLN A 480 -12.04 -14.09 3.28
CA GLN A 480 -11.58 -13.16 4.29
C GLN A 480 -12.46 -11.93 4.33
N ASP A 481 -13.02 -11.66 5.50
CA ASP A 481 -13.74 -10.44 5.85
C ASP A 481 -12.90 -9.61 6.82
N ASN A 482 -12.72 -8.32 6.52
CA ASN A 482 -12.10 -7.39 7.45
C ASN A 482 -13.01 -6.20 7.67
N SER A 483 -12.99 -5.65 8.89
CA SER A 483 -13.70 -4.42 9.24
C SER A 483 -12.83 -3.54 10.12
N SER A 484 -12.96 -2.22 9.94
CA SER A 484 -12.21 -1.24 10.71
C SER A 484 -13.10 -0.06 11.09
N LEU A 485 -13.06 0.32 12.35
CA LEU A 485 -13.66 1.55 12.88
C LEU A 485 -12.54 2.42 13.45
N GLY A 486 -12.33 3.60 12.88
CA GLY A 486 -11.30 4.55 13.27
C GLY A 486 -11.86 5.88 13.73
N TYR A 487 -11.22 6.46 14.74
CA TYR A 487 -11.43 7.81 15.24
C TYR A 487 -10.08 8.51 15.35
N VAL A 488 -9.97 9.71 14.78
CA VAL A 488 -8.78 10.58 14.88
C VAL A 488 -9.25 11.99 15.22
N ASN A 489 -8.67 12.61 16.24
CA ASN A 489 -8.86 14.03 16.53
C ASN A 489 -7.52 14.74 16.64
N THR A 490 -7.42 15.93 16.06
CA THR A 490 -6.26 16.82 16.19
C THR A 490 -6.73 18.20 16.68
N LEU A 491 -6.19 18.61 17.81
CA LEU A 491 -6.36 19.96 18.35
C LEU A 491 -5.10 20.77 18.05
N SER A 492 -5.23 21.85 17.30
CA SER A 492 -4.13 22.76 16.98
C SER A 492 -4.34 24.12 17.67
N TRP A 493 -3.42 24.49 18.55
CA TRP A 493 -3.40 25.80 19.15
C TRP A 493 -2.39 26.71 18.45
N PHE A 494 -2.80 27.97 18.18
CA PHE A 494 -1.98 28.95 17.50
C PHE A 494 -1.60 30.07 18.48
N SER A 495 -0.31 30.33 18.64
CA SER A 495 0.16 31.45 19.45
C SER A 495 -0.28 32.81 18.89
N LYS A 496 -0.42 33.82 19.74
CA LYS A 496 -0.86 35.15 19.34
C LYS A 496 0.10 35.83 18.31
N ASN A 497 1.38 35.50 18.35
CA ASN A 497 2.40 36.01 17.43
C ASN A 497 2.61 35.11 16.20
N ASN A 498 1.79 34.07 16.01
CA ASN A 498 1.88 33.07 14.94
C ASN A 498 3.23 32.36 14.83
N LYS A 499 4.01 32.33 15.92
CA LYS A 499 5.31 31.64 15.93
C LYS A 499 5.21 30.16 16.30
N HIS A 500 4.18 29.75 17.07
CA HIS A 500 3.98 28.38 17.50
C HIS A 500 2.63 27.85 17.06
N ARG A 501 2.62 26.61 16.57
CA ARG A 501 1.43 25.82 16.37
C ARG A 501 1.60 24.51 17.13
N ILE A 502 1.03 24.45 18.34
CA ILE A 502 1.05 23.24 19.14
C ILE A 502 -0.09 22.33 18.70
N LYS A 503 0.20 21.08 18.40
CA LYS A 503 -0.77 20.05 18.02
C LYS A 503 -0.83 18.98 19.10
N LEU A 504 -2.04 18.61 19.49
CA LEU A 504 -2.36 17.38 20.24
C LEU A 504 -3.22 16.50 19.34
N SER A 505 -2.77 15.28 19.05
CA SER A 505 -3.57 14.33 18.27
C SER A 505 -3.86 13.08 19.09
N THR A 506 -5.09 12.59 18.98
CA THR A 506 -5.55 11.33 19.58
C THR A 506 -6.11 10.44 18.48
N GLU A 507 -5.77 9.16 18.53
CA GLU A 507 -6.25 8.14 17.59
C GLU A 507 -6.75 6.93 18.36
N LEU A 508 -7.87 6.37 17.93
CA LEU A 508 -8.41 5.09 18.40
C LEU A 508 -8.95 4.34 17.19
N ARG A 509 -8.51 3.09 17.01
CA ARG A 509 -8.97 2.23 15.91
C ARG A 509 -9.20 0.82 16.41
N ARG A 510 -10.27 0.20 15.93
CA ARG A 510 -10.54 -1.22 16.12
C ARG A 510 -10.62 -1.89 14.77
N ASP A 511 -9.74 -2.85 14.55
CA ASP A 511 -9.68 -3.69 13.37
C ASP A 511 -10.13 -5.10 13.75
N ALA A 512 -11.06 -5.69 13.00
CA ALA A 512 -11.53 -7.05 13.20
C ALA A 512 -11.48 -7.83 11.89
N PHE A 513 -11.32 -9.14 11.99
CA PHE A 513 -11.27 -10.05 10.85
C PHE A 513 -12.00 -11.35 11.14
N ASP A 514 -12.58 -11.91 10.08
CA ASP A 514 -13.05 -13.28 9.98
C ASP A 514 -12.39 -13.90 8.75
N GLN A 515 -11.72 -15.05 8.93
CA GLN A 515 -10.96 -15.69 7.86
C GLN A 515 -11.24 -17.17 7.82
N ASP A 516 -11.53 -17.70 6.63
CA ASP A 516 -11.34 -19.10 6.28
C ASP A 516 -10.15 -19.20 5.32
N GLN A 517 -9.07 -19.81 5.77
CA GLN A 517 -7.85 -20.02 5.00
C GLN A 517 -7.49 -21.49 4.93
N THR A 518 -8.47 -22.34 4.85
CA THR A 518 -8.30 -23.78 4.70
C THR A 518 -7.81 -24.09 3.29
N THR A 519 -6.49 -24.21 3.15
CA THR A 519 -5.86 -24.61 1.88
C THR A 519 -5.69 -26.12 1.83
N ASN A 520 -5.65 -26.70 0.64
CA ASN A 520 -5.42 -28.14 0.44
C ASN A 520 -6.43 -29.05 1.16
N GLN A 521 -7.67 -28.59 1.28
CA GLN A 521 -8.73 -29.32 1.98
C GLN A 521 -9.10 -30.64 1.29
N LEU A 522 -9.00 -30.69 -0.03
CA LEU A 522 -9.26 -31.88 -0.84
C LEU A 522 -7.97 -32.65 -1.18
N GLY A 523 -6.80 -32.17 -0.73
CA GLY A 523 -5.54 -32.85 -0.88
C GLY A 523 -4.83 -32.59 -2.22
N SER A 524 -3.54 -32.93 -2.23
CA SER A 524 -2.68 -32.81 -3.42
C SER A 524 -1.80 -34.04 -3.59
N PHE A 525 -1.73 -34.54 -4.82
CA PHE A 525 -0.88 -35.67 -5.24
C PHE A 525 0.34 -35.16 -6.02
N SER A 526 1.50 -35.77 -5.77
CA SER A 526 2.72 -35.48 -6.52
C SER A 526 3.18 -36.71 -7.29
N PHE A 527 3.53 -36.57 -8.59
CA PHE A 527 4.03 -37.62 -9.46
C PHE A 527 5.40 -37.24 -10.01
N LEU A 528 6.37 -38.16 -9.92
CA LEU A 528 7.75 -37.90 -10.35
C LEU A 528 7.96 -38.03 -11.87
N SER A 529 7.03 -38.71 -12.55
CA SER A 529 7.09 -38.90 -14.02
C SER A 529 5.69 -39.05 -14.62
N LEU A 530 5.59 -38.92 -15.95
CA LEU A 530 4.37 -39.23 -16.71
C LEU A 530 3.99 -40.72 -16.59
N ALA A 531 4.98 -41.61 -16.51
CA ALA A 531 4.75 -43.07 -16.32
C ALA A 531 4.14 -43.36 -14.94
N ASP A 532 4.56 -42.63 -13.90
CA ASP A 532 3.98 -42.80 -12.58
C ASP A 532 2.55 -42.27 -12.53
N LEU A 533 2.28 -41.12 -13.18
CA LEU A 533 0.90 -40.63 -13.32
C LEU A 533 0.02 -41.62 -14.07
N GLU A 534 0.50 -42.17 -15.18
CA GLU A 534 -0.21 -43.17 -16.01
C GLU A 534 -0.58 -44.43 -15.18
N ASN A 535 0.38 -44.95 -14.41
CA ASN A 535 0.22 -46.14 -13.58
C ASN A 535 -0.45 -45.89 -12.20
N GLY A 536 -0.81 -44.66 -11.88
CA GLY A 536 -1.42 -44.29 -10.60
C GLY A 536 -0.47 -44.43 -9.41
N ARG A 537 0.85 -44.24 -9.62
CA ARG A 537 1.88 -44.32 -8.58
C ARG A 537 2.33 -42.94 -8.16
N ALA A 538 1.54 -42.27 -7.31
CA ALA A 538 1.94 -41.01 -6.76
C ALA A 538 3.05 -41.15 -5.73
N ALA A 539 4.03 -40.23 -5.73
CA ALA A 539 5.13 -40.25 -4.77
C ALA A 539 4.69 -39.73 -3.39
N SER A 540 3.75 -38.82 -3.37
CA SER A 540 3.19 -38.30 -2.11
C SER A 540 1.74 -37.86 -2.27
N PHE A 541 1.03 -37.83 -1.15
CA PHE A 541 -0.28 -37.24 -0.98
C PHE A 541 -0.28 -36.41 0.30
N SER A 542 -0.74 -35.16 0.23
CA SER A 542 -0.93 -34.35 1.42
C SER A 542 -2.34 -33.76 1.43
N ARG A 543 -2.94 -33.67 2.63
CA ARG A 543 -4.28 -33.11 2.82
C ARG A 543 -4.40 -32.46 4.17
N GLN A 544 -5.02 -31.29 4.23
CA GLN A 544 -5.41 -30.67 5.49
C GLN A 544 -6.73 -31.25 5.99
N LEU A 545 -6.73 -31.81 7.20
CA LEU A 545 -7.88 -32.57 7.77
C LEU A 545 -8.78 -31.68 8.65
N SER A 546 -8.28 -30.53 9.12
CA SER A 546 -9.05 -29.61 9.95
C SER A 546 -9.18 -28.24 9.29
N PRO A 547 -10.33 -27.55 9.44
CA PRO A 547 -10.52 -26.23 8.88
C PRO A 547 -9.64 -25.19 9.59
N ARG A 548 -9.22 -24.15 8.84
CA ARG A 548 -8.49 -22.99 9.35
C ARG A 548 -9.41 -21.76 9.37
N VAL A 549 -10.48 -21.88 10.16
CA VAL A 549 -11.43 -20.78 10.36
C VAL A 549 -11.09 -20.07 11.64
N ARG A 550 -10.89 -18.76 11.56
CA ARG A 550 -10.50 -17.94 12.71
C ARG A 550 -11.09 -16.54 12.64
N SER A 551 -11.34 -15.96 13.81
CA SER A 551 -11.73 -14.57 13.95
C SER A 551 -10.92 -13.89 15.04
N GLY A 552 -10.79 -12.59 14.97
CA GLY A 552 -10.09 -11.81 15.97
C GLY A 552 -10.26 -10.32 15.77
N ALA A 553 -9.83 -9.58 16.78
CA ALA A 553 -9.82 -8.13 16.72
C ALA A 553 -8.61 -7.55 17.43
N GLN A 554 -8.21 -6.37 17.00
CA GLN A 554 -7.17 -5.56 17.61
C GLN A 554 -7.68 -4.16 17.87
N THR A 555 -7.35 -3.58 19.01
CA THR A 555 -7.56 -2.16 19.30
C THR A 555 -6.20 -1.46 19.28
N VAL A 556 -6.12 -0.37 18.52
CA VAL A 556 -4.95 0.48 18.41
C VAL A 556 -5.30 1.85 18.96
N GLY A 557 -4.44 2.40 19.82
CA GLY A 557 -4.56 3.76 20.35
C GLY A 557 -3.28 4.54 20.18
N ALA A 558 -3.39 5.84 19.92
CA ALA A 558 -2.23 6.71 19.88
C ALA A 558 -2.54 8.11 20.42
N ILE A 559 -1.54 8.72 21.05
CA ILE A 559 -1.55 10.11 21.45
C ILE A 559 -0.26 10.77 21.03
N SER A 560 -0.33 11.99 20.50
CA SER A 560 0.87 12.73 20.12
C SER A 560 0.78 14.20 20.48
N VAL A 561 1.92 14.79 20.85
CA VAL A 561 2.06 16.24 21.07
C VAL A 561 3.30 16.75 20.33
N GLY A 562 3.14 17.85 19.62
CA GLY A 562 4.22 18.46 18.87
C GLY A 562 4.02 19.95 18.66
N ASP A 563 5.10 20.63 18.32
CA ASP A 563 5.11 22.06 18.00
C ASP A 563 5.77 22.32 16.66
N ALA A 564 5.15 23.13 15.84
CA ALA A 564 5.74 23.73 14.64
C ALA A 564 6.12 25.18 14.98
N TRP A 565 7.41 25.36 15.29
CA TRP A 565 7.98 26.63 15.74
C TRP A 565 8.61 27.41 14.59
N ARG A 566 8.01 28.51 14.22
CA ARG A 566 8.57 29.47 13.28
C ARG A 566 9.53 30.43 14.01
N LYS A 567 10.80 30.01 14.15
CA LYS A 567 11.82 30.79 14.85
C LYS A 567 12.08 32.13 14.18
N SER A 568 12.12 32.13 12.84
CA SER A 568 12.23 33.35 12.00
C SER A 568 11.40 33.21 10.73
N ASN A 569 11.42 34.18 9.84
CA ASN A 569 10.78 34.09 8.53
C ASN A 569 11.43 33.00 7.64
N ASP A 570 12.69 32.67 7.90
CA ASP A 570 13.49 31.78 7.09
C ASP A 570 13.72 30.41 7.76
N LEU A 571 13.48 30.28 9.08
CA LEU A 571 13.74 29.06 9.82
C LEU A 571 12.50 28.58 10.57
N GLN A 572 12.06 27.38 10.22
CA GLN A 572 11.03 26.64 10.94
C GLN A 572 11.62 25.36 11.52
N ILE A 573 11.22 25.02 12.74
CA ILE A 573 11.62 23.80 13.45
C ILE A 573 10.32 23.10 13.86
N GLN A 574 10.26 21.80 13.66
CA GLN A 574 9.13 20.96 14.09
C GLN A 574 9.66 19.83 14.96
N PHE A 575 9.04 19.65 16.13
CA PHE A 575 9.43 18.58 17.03
C PHE A 575 8.22 18.07 17.82
N GLY A 576 8.32 16.85 18.30
CA GLY A 576 7.24 16.25 19.08
C GLY A 576 7.52 14.79 19.43
N VAL A 577 6.55 14.23 20.15
CA VAL A 577 6.55 12.83 20.58
C VAL A 577 5.19 12.23 20.30
N ARG A 578 5.19 11.00 19.80
CA ARG A 578 4.01 10.16 19.63
C ARG A 578 4.17 8.90 20.48
N VAL A 579 3.09 8.52 21.12
CA VAL A 579 2.97 7.25 21.87
C VAL A 579 1.88 6.44 21.18
N ASP A 580 2.23 5.25 20.72
CA ASP A 580 1.33 4.29 20.10
C ASP A 580 1.18 3.06 21.00
N GLY A 581 -0.01 2.44 20.99
CA GLY A 581 -0.24 1.18 21.69
C GLY A 581 -1.19 0.28 20.90
N ASN A 582 -1.03 -1.03 21.07
CA ASN A 582 -1.92 -2.03 20.51
C ASN A 582 -2.32 -3.07 21.55
N ALA A 583 -3.53 -3.62 21.38
CA ALA A 583 -4.05 -4.72 22.20
C ALA A 583 -4.89 -5.66 21.34
N PHE A 584 -4.55 -6.95 21.35
CA PHE A 584 -5.35 -8.00 20.72
C PHE A 584 -6.47 -8.46 21.65
N SER A 585 -7.63 -8.82 21.10
CA SER A 585 -8.82 -9.22 21.86
C SER A 585 -8.70 -10.60 22.52
N ALA A 586 -7.85 -11.49 21.98
CA ALA A 586 -7.58 -12.82 22.46
C ALA A 586 -6.17 -13.28 22.07
N GLY A 587 -5.61 -14.23 22.79
CA GLY A 587 -4.37 -14.94 22.45
C GLY A 587 -4.64 -16.38 22.00
N PRO A 588 -3.61 -17.10 21.53
CA PRO A 588 -3.69 -18.52 21.24
C PRO A 588 -4.01 -19.35 22.49
N THR A 589 -4.60 -20.54 22.28
CA THR A 589 -4.84 -21.51 23.37
C THR A 589 -3.50 -22.06 23.87
N GLU A 590 -3.29 -22.02 25.19
CA GLU A 590 -2.08 -22.52 25.83
C GLU A 590 -1.90 -24.02 25.63
N ASN A 591 -0.67 -24.44 25.30
CA ASN A 591 -0.24 -25.82 25.26
C ASN A 591 0.84 -26.05 26.33
N ALA A 592 0.45 -26.64 27.48
CA ALA A 592 1.32 -26.85 28.61
C ALA A 592 2.53 -27.76 28.33
N ASP A 593 2.45 -28.68 27.34
CA ASP A 593 3.56 -29.55 26.96
C ASP A 593 4.75 -28.75 26.36
N LEU A 594 4.48 -27.60 25.72
CA LEU A 594 5.53 -26.74 25.18
C LEU A 594 6.38 -26.11 26.31
N ALA A 595 5.75 -25.76 27.43
CA ALA A 595 6.48 -25.23 28.59
C ALA A 595 7.43 -26.28 29.18
N GLN A 596 7.01 -27.54 29.22
CA GLN A 596 7.83 -28.64 29.74
C GLN A 596 9.00 -29.00 28.82
N ARG A 597 8.80 -29.03 27.50
CA ARG A 597 9.80 -29.49 26.53
C ARG A 597 10.73 -28.41 26.04
N PHE A 598 10.19 -27.23 25.81
CA PHE A 598 10.91 -26.11 25.17
C PHE A 598 11.07 -24.88 26.09
N GLY A 599 10.45 -24.88 27.29
CA GLY A 599 10.41 -23.69 28.14
C GLY A 599 9.63 -22.53 27.52
N ALA A 600 8.72 -22.82 26.59
CA ALA A 600 8.02 -21.83 25.77
C ALA A 600 6.55 -21.68 26.20
N ASP A 601 6.03 -20.46 26.14
CA ASP A 601 4.63 -20.12 26.39
C ASP A 601 4.03 -19.62 25.08
N ASN A 602 3.14 -20.44 24.49
CA ASN A 602 2.51 -20.10 23.20
C ASN A 602 1.25 -19.26 23.32
N SER A 603 0.77 -18.96 24.52
CA SER A 603 -0.47 -18.17 24.72
C SER A 603 -0.25 -16.66 24.62
N TYR A 604 1.00 -16.21 24.56
CA TYR A 604 1.35 -14.79 24.53
C TYR A 604 0.84 -14.09 23.27
N ALA A 605 0.15 -12.96 23.45
CA ALA A 605 -0.21 -12.01 22.39
C ALA A 605 0.63 -10.72 22.54
N PRO A 606 1.29 -10.21 21.49
CA PRO A 606 2.22 -9.10 21.57
C PRO A 606 1.49 -7.74 21.71
N ASN A 607 1.14 -7.39 22.95
CA ASN A 607 0.54 -6.12 23.31
C ASN A 607 1.60 -5.17 23.84
N HIS A 608 1.86 -4.05 23.15
CA HIS A 608 2.97 -3.14 23.45
C HIS A 608 2.57 -1.67 23.37
N VAL A 609 3.38 -0.84 24.03
CA VAL A 609 3.35 0.63 23.95
C VAL A 609 4.69 1.10 23.41
N TYR A 610 4.67 1.97 22.41
CA TYR A 610 5.83 2.47 21.70
C TYR A 610 5.94 3.98 21.80
N VAL A 611 7.16 4.51 21.87
CA VAL A 611 7.44 5.95 21.92
C VAL A 611 8.25 6.36 20.70
N SER A 612 7.79 7.38 19.99
CA SER A 612 8.32 7.84 18.69
C SER A 612 8.61 9.34 18.69
N PRO A 613 9.80 9.77 19.15
CA PRO A 613 10.22 11.17 19.06
C PRO A 613 10.63 11.54 17.63
N ARG A 614 10.38 12.80 17.24
CA ARG A 614 10.77 13.35 15.94
C ARG A 614 11.21 14.81 16.05
N LEU A 615 12.19 15.18 15.21
CA LEU A 615 12.71 16.52 15.08
C LEU A 615 13.03 16.82 13.62
N GLY A 616 12.51 17.90 13.08
CA GLY A 616 12.79 18.36 11.72
C GLY A 616 12.97 19.86 11.66
N PHE A 617 13.59 20.33 10.56
CA PHE A 617 13.77 21.75 10.28
C PHE A 617 13.66 22.04 8.80
N SER A 618 13.32 23.28 8.49
CA SER A 618 13.40 23.88 7.16
C SER A 618 14.02 25.25 7.26
N TRP A 619 15.06 25.49 6.43
CA TRP A 619 15.79 26.75 6.39
C TRP A 619 15.89 27.26 4.96
N GLN A 620 15.27 28.42 4.72
CA GLN A 620 15.33 29.13 3.44
C GLN A 620 16.47 30.16 3.49
N TYR A 621 17.25 30.25 2.42
CA TYR A 621 18.36 31.19 2.37
C TYR A 621 18.58 31.74 0.95
N GLY A 622 19.42 32.80 0.87
CA GLY A 622 19.73 33.45 -0.38
C GLY A 622 18.60 34.31 -0.92
N GLN A 623 18.79 34.87 -2.09
CA GLN A 623 17.78 35.61 -2.86
C GLN A 623 17.23 34.69 -3.96
N GLY A 624 15.93 34.82 -4.29
CA GLY A 624 15.35 34.13 -5.42
C GLY A 624 16.05 34.53 -6.73
N ALA A 625 16.39 33.52 -7.55
CA ALA A 625 17.03 33.79 -8.84
C ALA A 625 16.11 34.61 -9.75
N GLN A 626 16.70 35.46 -10.59
CA GLN A 626 15.97 36.16 -11.65
C GLN A 626 15.52 35.15 -12.67
N ILE A 627 14.24 35.18 -13.03
CA ILE A 627 13.69 34.20 -14.00
C ILE A 627 14.03 34.72 -15.40
N PRO A 628 14.64 33.92 -16.27
CA PRO A 628 14.92 34.31 -17.65
C PRO A 628 13.65 34.72 -18.41
N GLY A 629 13.64 35.88 -19.04
CA GLY A 629 12.50 36.43 -19.78
C GLY A 629 11.51 37.25 -18.93
N PHE A 630 11.77 37.39 -17.60
CA PHE A 630 10.98 38.24 -16.70
C PHE A 630 11.94 39.19 -15.96
N GLU A 631 12.25 40.31 -16.59
CA GLU A 631 13.05 41.37 -15.95
C GLU A 631 12.15 42.18 -15.04
N GLY A 632 12.39 42.17 -13.72
CA GLY A 632 11.62 42.92 -12.74
C GLY A 632 11.36 42.23 -11.40
N ALA A 633 10.17 42.44 -10.86
CA ALA A 633 9.80 42.04 -9.48
C ALA A 633 9.58 40.55 -9.24
N ILE A 634 9.42 39.75 -10.31
CA ILE A 634 9.17 38.29 -10.18
C ILE A 634 10.51 37.58 -10.09
N ARG A 635 10.76 36.97 -8.92
CA ARG A 635 11.94 36.13 -8.70
C ARG A 635 11.51 34.68 -8.50
N GLY A 636 12.37 33.74 -8.88
CA GLY A 636 12.22 32.34 -8.61
C GLY A 636 12.29 31.99 -7.11
N PRO A 637 12.02 30.73 -6.74
CA PRO A 637 12.11 30.30 -5.36
C PRO A 637 13.52 30.45 -4.80
N ARG A 638 13.62 30.71 -3.50
CA ARG A 638 14.87 30.73 -2.75
C ARG A 638 15.37 29.30 -2.55
N ALA A 639 16.66 29.14 -2.31
CA ALA A 639 17.19 27.84 -1.90
C ALA A 639 16.70 27.47 -0.49
N VAL A 640 16.41 26.17 -0.29
CA VAL A 640 15.90 25.62 0.97
C VAL A 640 16.71 24.38 1.34
N VAL A 641 17.13 24.30 2.60
CA VAL A 641 17.66 23.10 3.23
C VAL A 641 16.63 22.57 4.21
N ARG A 642 16.29 21.29 4.10
CA ARG A 642 15.35 20.59 4.98
C ARG A 642 16.00 19.34 5.54
N GLY A 643 15.54 18.89 6.66
CA GLY A 643 15.99 17.62 7.19
C GLY A 643 15.55 17.39 8.62
N GLY A 644 16.01 16.28 9.17
CA GLY A 644 15.70 15.91 10.54
C GLY A 644 16.01 14.46 10.85
N VAL A 645 15.57 14.05 12.02
CA VAL A 645 15.68 12.68 12.54
C VAL A 645 14.41 12.30 13.29
N GLY A 646 14.01 11.04 13.18
CA GLY A 646 12.82 10.57 13.88
C GLY A 646 12.75 9.06 13.99
N VAL A 647 11.92 8.62 14.94
CA VAL A 647 11.50 7.24 15.08
C VAL A 647 10.14 7.08 14.41
N PHE A 648 10.02 6.06 13.56
CA PHE A 648 8.80 5.70 12.85
C PHE A 648 8.42 4.29 13.23
N GLN A 649 7.28 4.14 13.90
CA GLN A 649 6.78 2.90 14.47
C GLN A 649 5.67 2.32 13.60
N ASN A 650 5.84 1.08 13.15
CA ASN A 650 4.75 0.30 12.57
C ASN A 650 3.83 -0.23 13.69
N LEU A 651 2.61 -0.56 13.32
CA LEU A 651 1.66 -1.25 14.20
C LEU A 651 1.35 -2.62 13.62
N PRO A 652 1.24 -3.66 14.45
CA PRO A 652 0.92 -4.99 13.96
C PRO A 652 -0.45 -4.96 13.26
N GLN A 653 -0.62 -5.83 12.27
CA GLN A 653 -1.93 -6.07 11.65
C GLN A 653 -2.79 -6.93 12.57
N SER A 654 -4.12 -6.78 12.52
CA SER A 654 -5.06 -7.60 13.32
C SER A 654 -4.90 -9.09 13.06
N THR A 655 -4.49 -9.48 11.84
CA THR A 655 -4.28 -10.86 11.40
C THR A 655 -2.95 -11.49 11.85
N LEU A 656 -2.08 -10.72 12.54
CA LEU A 656 -0.75 -11.17 12.96
C LEU A 656 -0.80 -12.49 13.77
N LEU A 657 -1.78 -12.63 14.66
CA LEU A 657 -1.93 -13.83 15.51
C LEU A 657 -2.39 -15.07 14.73
N GLY A 658 -2.76 -14.94 13.46
CA GLY A 658 -3.42 -16.00 12.71
C GLY A 658 -2.68 -17.34 12.74
N SER A 659 -1.36 -17.33 12.46
CA SER A 659 -0.56 -18.57 12.49
C SER A 659 -0.46 -19.18 13.90
N ALA A 660 -0.40 -18.34 14.93
CA ALA A 660 -0.33 -18.80 16.32
C ALA A 660 -1.66 -19.37 16.82
N LEU A 661 -2.79 -18.81 16.37
CA LEU A 661 -4.12 -19.32 16.64
C LEU A 661 -4.36 -20.71 16.00
N ASP A 662 -3.86 -20.91 14.78
CA ASP A 662 -4.01 -22.17 14.03
C ASP A 662 -3.08 -23.27 14.56
N ASN A 663 -1.84 -22.94 14.91
CA ASN A 663 -0.77 -23.90 15.17
C ASN A 663 -0.37 -23.89 16.65
N THR A 664 -1.27 -24.31 17.51
CA THR A 664 -1.02 -24.44 18.97
C THR A 664 -0.33 -25.75 19.36
N GLY A 665 -0.29 -26.74 18.45
CA GLY A 665 0.21 -28.08 18.72
C GLY A 665 -0.75 -28.99 19.53
N LEU A 666 -1.94 -28.49 19.85
CA LEU A 666 -3.01 -29.25 20.50
C LEU A 666 -3.77 -30.15 19.50
N ALA A 667 -4.51 -31.13 19.99
CA ALA A 667 -5.35 -31.98 19.16
C ALA A 667 -6.46 -31.21 18.40
N SER A 668 -6.86 -30.05 18.91
CA SER A 668 -7.80 -29.12 18.24
C SER A 668 -7.14 -28.20 17.20
N ALA A 669 -5.81 -28.25 17.07
CA ALA A 669 -5.08 -27.44 16.08
C ALA A 669 -5.20 -28.04 14.67
N VAL A 670 -4.64 -27.32 13.70
CA VAL A 670 -4.60 -27.75 12.30
C VAL A 670 -3.89 -29.09 12.16
N GLN A 671 -4.61 -30.09 11.64
CA GLN A 671 -4.12 -31.44 11.38
C GLN A 671 -3.85 -31.61 9.88
N GLN A 672 -2.66 -32.08 9.52
CA GLN A 672 -2.26 -32.32 8.14
C GLN A 672 -1.88 -33.76 7.93
N LEU A 673 -2.54 -34.45 6.99
CA LEU A 673 -2.19 -35.78 6.51
C LEU A 673 -1.08 -35.67 5.46
N ASN A 674 -0.04 -36.50 5.59
CA ASN A 674 1.00 -36.63 4.59
C ASN A 674 1.32 -38.14 4.42
N CYS A 675 1.16 -38.66 3.21
CA CYS A 675 1.47 -40.05 2.86
C CYS A 675 2.56 -40.07 1.77
N VAL A 676 3.53 -40.95 1.87
CA VAL A 676 4.67 -41.00 0.95
C VAL A 676 4.92 -42.45 0.50
N GLY A 677 5.28 -42.62 -0.77
CA GLY A 677 5.61 -43.91 -1.36
C GLY A 677 4.46 -44.89 -1.33
N SER A 678 4.66 -46.10 -0.74
CA SER A 678 3.64 -47.17 -0.68
C SER A 678 2.42 -46.81 0.18
N THR A 679 2.48 -45.79 1.01
CA THR A 679 1.37 -45.36 1.88
C THR A 679 0.42 -44.39 1.20
N VAL A 680 0.74 -43.93 -0.03
CA VAL A 680 -0.13 -43.03 -0.78
C VAL A 680 -1.42 -43.76 -1.19
N PRO A 681 -2.61 -43.18 -0.92
CA PRO A 681 -3.87 -43.81 -1.28
C PRO A 681 -4.07 -43.89 -2.80
N SER A 682 -4.82 -44.92 -3.23
CA SER A 682 -5.22 -45.05 -4.63
C SER A 682 -6.04 -43.86 -5.11
N GLN A 683 -5.89 -43.48 -6.38
CA GLN A 683 -6.54 -42.29 -6.94
C GLN A 683 -7.81 -42.67 -7.71
N ASP A 684 -8.93 -42.07 -7.38
CA ASP A 684 -10.20 -42.10 -8.11
C ASP A 684 -10.65 -40.71 -8.54
N TRP A 685 -9.94 -40.17 -9.54
CA TRP A 685 -10.17 -38.81 -10.02
C TRP A 685 -11.61 -38.55 -10.49
N SER A 686 -12.22 -39.53 -11.16
CA SER A 686 -13.60 -39.40 -11.66
C SER A 686 -14.63 -39.49 -10.54
N GLY A 687 -14.39 -40.32 -9.51
CA GLY A 687 -15.23 -40.41 -8.33
C GLY A 687 -15.17 -39.13 -7.49
N TRP A 688 -14.01 -38.56 -7.32
CA TRP A 688 -13.84 -37.32 -6.54
C TRP A 688 -14.48 -36.10 -7.20
N LEU A 689 -14.51 -36.03 -8.54
CA LEU A 689 -15.20 -34.97 -9.25
C LEU A 689 -16.72 -34.93 -8.97
N THR A 690 -17.31 -36.10 -8.68
CA THR A 690 -18.74 -36.25 -8.37
C THR A 690 -19.04 -36.28 -6.88
N ASN A 691 -18.09 -36.73 -6.07
CA ASN A 691 -18.20 -36.83 -4.62
C ASN A 691 -16.87 -36.42 -3.95
N PRO A 692 -16.59 -35.12 -3.77
CA PRO A 692 -15.36 -34.63 -3.12
C PRO A 692 -15.15 -35.19 -1.69
N ALA A 693 -16.23 -35.54 -0.99
CA ALA A 693 -16.16 -36.05 0.38
C ALA A 693 -15.51 -37.46 0.44
N SER A 694 -15.43 -38.18 -0.69
CA SER A 694 -14.78 -39.52 -0.75
C SER A 694 -13.25 -39.46 -0.83
N VAL A 695 -12.65 -38.30 -0.88
CA VAL A 695 -11.19 -38.11 -0.87
C VAL A 695 -10.62 -38.68 0.44
N PRO A 696 -9.57 -39.53 0.39
CA PRO A 696 -9.04 -40.18 1.59
C PRO A 696 -8.60 -39.23 2.69
N ALA A 697 -8.97 -39.57 3.92
CA ALA A 697 -8.54 -38.91 5.16
C ALA A 697 -7.47 -39.71 5.92
N THR A 698 -7.06 -40.85 5.35
CA THR A 698 -6.00 -41.71 5.89
C THR A 698 -5.08 -42.19 4.77
N CYS A 699 -3.87 -42.58 5.12
CA CYS A 699 -2.96 -43.25 4.18
C CYS A 699 -3.44 -44.66 3.84
N ALA A 700 -2.89 -45.31 2.82
CA ALA A 700 -3.31 -46.63 2.34
C ALA A 700 -3.12 -47.74 3.38
N ASP A 701 -2.22 -47.60 4.34
CA ASP A 701 -2.00 -48.48 5.48
C ASP A 701 -2.96 -48.22 6.64
N GLY A 702 -3.93 -47.34 6.49
CA GLY A 702 -4.88 -46.96 7.52
C GLY A 702 -4.32 -45.95 8.54
N SER A 703 -3.05 -45.60 8.43
CA SER A 703 -2.45 -44.60 9.32
C SER A 703 -2.92 -43.20 8.95
N VAL A 704 -3.08 -42.35 9.96
CA VAL A 704 -3.15 -40.88 9.78
C VAL A 704 -1.73 -40.28 9.72
N THR A 705 -0.71 -41.18 9.82
CA THR A 705 0.72 -40.83 9.83
C THR A 705 1.51 -41.80 8.97
N SER A 706 2.41 -41.28 8.11
CA SER A 706 3.40 -42.07 7.38
C SER A 706 4.72 -42.16 8.17
N PRO A 707 5.48 -43.25 8.12
CA PRO A 707 6.80 -43.34 8.73
C PRO A 707 7.81 -42.32 8.15
N PHE A 708 7.57 -41.81 6.94
CA PHE A 708 8.43 -40.84 6.29
C PHE A 708 7.94 -39.41 6.42
N THR A 709 6.72 -39.18 6.88
CA THR A 709 6.14 -37.86 7.04
C THR A 709 5.66 -37.64 8.45
N ASN A 710 5.92 -36.46 8.89
CA ASN A 710 5.58 -36.01 10.22
C ASN A 710 4.18 -35.45 10.23
N VAL A 711 3.25 -36.19 10.79
CA VAL A 711 1.93 -35.66 11.15
C VAL A 711 1.96 -34.95 12.52
N ALA A 712 3.13 -34.91 13.12
CA ALA A 712 3.35 -34.11 14.30
C ALA A 712 2.94 -32.65 14.03
N PRO A 713 2.19 -32.03 14.93
CA PRO A 713 1.67 -30.68 14.71
C PRO A 713 2.81 -29.67 14.62
N ASN A 714 2.62 -28.68 13.77
CA ASN A 714 3.41 -27.47 13.83
C ASN A 714 2.93 -26.60 15.00
N VAL A 715 3.87 -25.89 15.62
CA VAL A 715 3.56 -24.85 16.61
C VAL A 715 4.08 -23.53 16.11
N SER A 716 3.29 -22.48 16.28
CA SER A 716 3.70 -21.10 16.03
C SER A 716 3.30 -20.23 17.20
N PHE A 717 4.21 -19.43 17.71
CA PHE A 717 3.94 -18.53 18.82
C PHE A 717 4.91 -17.33 18.80
N PHE A 718 4.66 -16.32 19.62
CA PHE A 718 5.47 -15.11 19.70
C PHE A 718 6.44 -15.17 20.88
N SER A 719 7.68 -14.75 20.63
CA SER A 719 8.61 -14.42 21.72
C SER A 719 8.01 -13.36 22.63
N LYS A 720 8.28 -13.43 23.95
CA LYS A 720 7.84 -12.40 24.89
C LYS A 720 8.49 -11.02 24.61
N ASP A 721 9.64 -11.02 23.93
CA ASP A 721 10.36 -9.81 23.51
C ASP A 721 9.96 -9.35 22.11
N TRP A 722 8.92 -9.92 21.52
CA TRP A 722 8.48 -9.52 20.18
C TRP A 722 7.92 -8.10 20.20
N GLU A 723 8.47 -7.24 19.34
CA GLU A 723 7.99 -5.89 19.10
C GLU A 723 7.72 -5.67 17.61
N ALA A 724 6.79 -4.77 17.29
CA ALA A 724 6.53 -4.38 15.90
C ALA A 724 7.71 -3.62 15.29
N THR A 725 7.85 -3.71 13.97
CA THR A 725 8.95 -3.10 13.21
C THR A 725 9.05 -1.60 13.43
N ARG A 726 10.27 -1.10 13.58
CA ARG A 726 10.60 0.29 13.90
C ARG A 726 11.73 0.79 13.00
N SER A 727 11.62 2.01 12.51
CA SER A 727 12.69 2.66 11.75
C SER A 727 13.22 3.89 12.49
N VAL A 728 14.53 3.95 12.68
CA VAL A 728 15.25 5.19 13.05
C VAL A 728 15.77 5.78 11.76
N ARG A 729 15.26 6.95 11.38
CA ARG A 729 15.49 7.55 10.07
C ARG A 729 15.93 8.99 10.17
N GLY A 730 16.94 9.34 9.38
CA GLY A 730 17.36 10.73 9.15
C GLY A 730 17.37 11.05 7.67
N ASN A 731 17.02 12.28 7.32
CA ASN A 731 17.17 12.79 5.98
C ASN A 731 17.75 14.21 5.95
N LEU A 732 18.37 14.54 4.84
CA LEU A 732 18.83 15.90 4.51
C LEU A 732 18.54 16.17 3.05
N GLN A 733 17.78 17.23 2.79
CA GLN A 733 17.37 17.64 1.46
C GLN A 733 17.86 19.06 1.18
N TRP A 734 18.34 19.28 -0.03
CA TRP A 734 18.58 20.60 -0.61
C TRP A 734 17.70 20.78 -1.83
N ASN A 735 16.99 21.90 -1.93
CA ASN A 735 16.20 22.29 -3.10
C ASN A 735 16.51 23.75 -3.44
N GLY A 736 16.86 24.02 -4.68
CA GLY A 736 17.17 25.40 -5.08
C GLY A 736 17.46 25.57 -6.57
N PRO A 737 17.59 26.84 -7.00
CA PRO A 737 17.96 27.17 -8.36
C PRO A 737 19.41 26.83 -8.63
N VAL A 738 19.70 26.28 -9.80
CA VAL A 738 21.03 25.98 -10.31
C VAL A 738 21.23 26.59 -11.70
N ALA A 739 22.49 26.68 -12.17
CA ALA A 739 22.83 27.23 -13.47
C ALA A 739 22.22 28.64 -13.69
N SER A 740 22.46 29.56 -12.76
CA SER A 740 21.96 30.96 -12.79
C SER A 740 20.42 31.02 -12.92
N GLY A 741 19.70 30.11 -12.29
CA GLY A 741 18.23 30.12 -12.28
C GLY A 741 17.58 29.49 -13.51
N ARG A 742 18.33 28.79 -14.37
CA ARG A 742 17.74 28.09 -15.51
C ARG A 742 17.04 26.78 -15.12
N PHE A 743 17.50 26.14 -14.04
CA PHE A 743 16.97 24.87 -13.55
C PHE A 743 16.71 24.95 -12.05
N THR A 744 15.80 24.10 -11.58
CA THR A 744 15.64 23.76 -10.17
C THR A 744 16.17 22.35 -9.95
N ALA A 745 17.06 22.20 -8.98
CA ALA A 745 17.57 20.89 -8.57
C ALA A 745 17.10 20.56 -7.15
N ASN A 746 16.79 19.28 -6.94
CA ASN A 746 16.50 18.71 -5.63
C ASN A 746 17.47 17.55 -5.38
N VAL A 747 18.12 17.57 -4.23
CA VAL A 747 19.05 16.53 -3.76
C VAL A 747 18.55 16.05 -2.41
N ASP A 748 18.27 14.76 -2.28
CA ASP A 748 17.76 14.16 -1.04
C ASP A 748 18.66 12.99 -0.64
N LEU A 749 19.14 13.00 0.59
CA LEU A 749 19.91 11.95 1.25
C LEU A 749 19.06 11.39 2.37
N THR A 750 18.75 10.11 2.33
CA THR A 750 18.00 9.41 3.38
C THR A 750 18.79 8.21 3.90
N TYR A 751 18.91 8.13 5.22
CA TYR A 751 19.44 6.97 5.93
C TYR A 751 18.37 6.40 6.85
N SER A 752 18.13 5.09 6.78
CA SER A 752 17.18 4.39 7.64
C SER A 752 17.82 3.12 8.22
N ARG A 753 17.79 2.99 9.53
CA ARG A 753 18.06 1.73 10.23
C ARG A 753 16.74 1.18 10.75
N ASN A 754 16.39 0.00 10.29
CA ASN A 754 15.12 -0.64 10.58
C ASN A 754 15.39 -1.78 11.57
N LEU A 755 14.73 -1.68 12.71
CA LEU A 755 14.87 -2.59 13.84
C LEU A 755 13.64 -3.46 13.95
N ASN A 756 13.72 -4.50 14.76
CA ASN A 756 12.60 -5.39 15.06
C ASN A 756 11.99 -6.03 13.80
N GLN A 757 12.83 -6.35 12.80
CA GLN A 757 12.37 -7.07 11.62
C GLN A 757 12.02 -8.52 11.99
N PRO A 758 10.89 -9.06 11.47
CA PRO A 758 10.41 -10.38 11.87
C PRO A 758 11.30 -11.51 11.34
N GLY A 759 11.42 -12.56 12.12
CA GLY A 759 12.07 -13.79 11.74
C GLY A 759 11.55 -14.96 12.57
N ASN A 760 11.52 -16.16 12.01
CA ASN A 760 11.11 -17.37 12.73
C ASN A 760 12.35 -18.11 13.25
N TYR A 761 12.23 -18.66 14.44
CA TYR A 761 13.25 -19.50 15.07
C TYR A 761 12.61 -20.82 15.46
N ASP A 762 13.08 -21.93 14.87
CA ASP A 762 12.59 -23.27 15.19
C ASP A 762 13.28 -23.80 16.45
N LEU A 763 12.57 -23.88 17.57
CA LEU A 763 13.06 -24.44 18.83
C LEU A 763 13.26 -25.95 18.74
N ASN A 764 12.57 -26.66 17.84
CA ASN A 764 12.64 -28.10 17.69
C ASN A 764 13.78 -28.57 16.78
N PHE A 765 14.63 -27.67 16.32
CA PHE A 765 15.76 -27.99 15.46
C PHE A 765 16.93 -28.58 16.28
N ALA A 766 17.37 -29.79 15.94
CA ALA A 766 18.42 -30.50 16.68
C ALA A 766 19.82 -29.84 16.57
N GLY A 767 20.11 -29.18 15.47
CA GLY A 767 21.29 -28.33 15.29
C GLY A 767 22.62 -29.04 15.18
N ALA A 768 22.67 -30.38 15.21
CA ALA A 768 23.87 -31.16 14.92
C ALA A 768 23.88 -31.54 13.42
N SER A 769 24.94 -31.19 12.69
CA SER A 769 25.09 -31.63 11.30
C SER A 769 25.35 -33.12 11.24
N SER A 770 24.63 -33.84 10.36
CA SER A 770 24.79 -35.25 10.16
C SER A 770 25.93 -35.58 9.19
N PHE A 771 26.09 -34.76 8.16
CA PHE A 771 27.18 -34.85 7.17
C PHE A 771 27.40 -33.46 6.51
N THR A 772 28.43 -33.38 5.68
CA THR A 772 28.75 -32.14 4.93
C THR A 772 28.92 -32.44 3.44
N LEU A 773 28.52 -31.51 2.59
CA LEU A 773 28.69 -31.59 1.15
C LEU A 773 30.05 -30.99 0.74
N ALA A 774 31.01 -31.83 0.42
CA ALA A 774 32.35 -31.41 0.04
C ALA A 774 32.37 -30.57 -1.26
N SER A 775 31.46 -30.87 -2.20
CA SER A 775 31.28 -30.15 -3.47
C SER A 775 30.81 -28.71 -3.27
N GLU A 776 30.27 -28.37 -2.11
CA GLU A 776 29.74 -27.06 -1.76
C GLU A 776 30.49 -26.39 -0.59
N GLY A 777 31.81 -26.62 -0.55
CA GLY A 777 32.67 -25.98 0.45
C GLY A 777 32.45 -26.48 1.87
N GLY A 778 31.92 -27.70 2.04
CA GLY A 778 31.65 -28.28 3.35
C GLY A 778 30.33 -27.83 3.97
N ARG A 779 29.33 -27.45 3.18
CA ARG A 779 27.99 -27.04 3.67
C ARG A 779 27.36 -28.16 4.52
N PRO A 780 26.90 -27.85 5.75
CA PRO A 780 26.33 -28.84 6.63
C PRO A 780 24.92 -29.28 6.17
N VAL A 781 24.61 -30.57 6.35
CA VAL A 781 23.29 -31.17 6.22
C VAL A 781 22.86 -31.75 7.56
N TYR A 782 21.64 -31.47 7.97
CA TYR A 782 21.16 -31.71 9.34
C TYR A 782 20.26 -32.94 9.46
N VAL A 783 20.08 -33.69 8.38
CA VAL A 783 19.36 -34.97 8.38
C VAL A 783 20.35 -36.11 8.06
N PRO A 784 20.17 -37.33 8.62
CA PRO A 784 20.99 -38.45 8.24
C PRO A 784 20.83 -38.79 6.75
N MET A 785 21.92 -39.15 6.07
CA MET A 785 21.89 -39.54 4.66
C MET A 785 20.92 -40.72 4.43
N THR A 786 20.77 -41.60 5.40
CA THR A 786 19.84 -42.75 5.37
C THR A 786 18.37 -42.33 5.44
N SER A 787 18.05 -41.10 5.82
CA SER A 787 16.68 -40.57 5.85
C SER A 787 16.25 -39.93 4.53
N ILE A 788 17.19 -39.74 3.59
CA ILE A 788 16.90 -39.23 2.25
C ILE A 788 16.45 -40.39 1.37
N ASP A 789 15.23 -40.31 0.85
CA ASP A 789 14.69 -41.31 -0.06
C ASP A 789 15.44 -41.21 -1.41
N PRO A 790 16.15 -42.27 -1.85
CA PRO A 790 16.91 -42.24 -3.10
C PRO A 790 16.06 -42.05 -4.36
N ALA A 791 14.75 -42.36 -4.28
CA ALA A 791 13.87 -42.29 -5.45
C ALA A 791 13.29 -40.85 -5.62
N SER A 792 12.98 -40.15 -4.52
CA SER A 792 12.38 -38.84 -4.54
C SER A 792 13.35 -37.71 -4.20
N GLY A 793 14.52 -38.04 -3.62
CA GLY A 793 15.44 -37.05 -3.05
C GLY A 793 14.88 -36.31 -1.82
N LEU A 794 13.72 -36.69 -1.31
CA LEU A 794 13.09 -36.05 -0.15
C LEU A 794 13.57 -36.66 1.15
N SER A 795 13.74 -35.86 2.16
CA SER A 795 14.07 -36.29 3.52
C SER A 795 12.88 -36.08 4.44
N ALA A 796 12.75 -36.96 5.44
CA ALA A 796 11.81 -36.74 6.52
C ALA A 796 12.36 -35.63 7.47
N PRO A 797 11.71 -34.45 7.60
CA PRO A 797 12.16 -33.38 8.50
C PRO A 797 12.31 -33.83 9.96
N ARG A 798 11.58 -34.90 10.35
CA ARG A 798 11.62 -35.56 11.65
C ARG A 798 13.02 -35.97 12.10
N ALA A 799 13.90 -36.31 11.16
CA ALA A 799 15.26 -36.71 11.45
C ALA A 799 16.15 -35.60 11.99
N SER A 800 15.76 -34.33 11.85
CA SER A 800 16.45 -33.16 12.39
C SER A 800 15.79 -32.54 13.63
N ARG A 801 14.84 -33.23 14.26
CA ARG A 801 14.05 -32.75 15.39
C ARG A 801 14.57 -33.20 16.75
N LEU A 802 14.49 -32.29 17.75
CA LEU A 802 14.78 -32.64 19.16
C LEU A 802 13.66 -33.52 19.74
N HIS A 803 12.42 -33.15 19.47
CA HIS A 803 11.21 -33.82 19.93
C HIS A 803 10.37 -34.24 18.73
N PRO A 804 10.40 -35.53 18.36
CA PRO A 804 9.73 -36.02 17.13
C PRO A 804 8.20 -36.06 17.22
N GLU A 805 7.61 -35.78 18.38
CA GLU A 805 6.16 -35.59 18.56
C GLU A 805 5.67 -34.23 18.03
N TYR A 806 6.58 -33.27 17.78
CA TYR A 806 6.32 -32.03 17.08
C TYR A 806 7.07 -31.96 15.76
N ASN A 807 6.50 -31.28 14.78
CA ASN A 807 7.21 -30.93 13.54
C ASN A 807 8.06 -29.67 13.79
N ALA A 808 7.67 -28.51 13.33
CA ALA A 808 8.35 -27.26 13.62
C ALA A 808 7.73 -26.58 14.85
N VAL A 809 8.57 -26.07 15.78
CA VAL A 809 8.15 -25.24 16.91
C VAL A 809 8.69 -23.84 16.70
N ASN A 810 7.94 -23.06 15.96
CA ASN A 810 8.32 -21.74 15.44
C ASN A 810 8.04 -20.64 16.43
N GLU A 811 9.09 -20.09 17.02
CA GLU A 811 9.05 -18.84 17.75
C GLU A 811 9.21 -17.65 16.79
N ALA A 812 8.17 -16.85 16.62
CA ALA A 812 8.25 -15.58 15.90
C ALA A 812 9.04 -14.57 16.73
N ARG A 813 10.18 -14.14 16.24
CA ARG A 813 11.08 -13.14 16.86
C ARG A 813 11.09 -11.87 16.03
N SER A 814 11.43 -10.75 16.66
CA SER A 814 11.65 -9.47 16.02
C SER A 814 13.08 -8.96 16.26
N ASP A 815 14.06 -9.84 16.08
CA ASP A 815 15.47 -9.61 16.39
C ASP A 815 16.35 -9.32 15.15
N LEU A 816 15.77 -9.31 13.94
CA LEU A 816 16.46 -9.00 12.72
C LEU A 816 16.47 -7.49 12.43
N GLN A 817 17.34 -7.07 11.53
CA GLN A 817 17.53 -5.66 11.16
C GLN A 817 17.67 -5.50 9.65
N SER A 818 17.32 -4.31 9.16
CA SER A 818 17.69 -3.88 7.81
C SER A 818 18.23 -2.46 7.80
N GLU A 819 18.98 -2.12 6.76
CA GLU A 819 19.63 -0.81 6.58
C GLU A 819 19.39 -0.31 5.16
N SER A 820 18.98 0.95 5.01
CA SER A 820 18.78 1.60 3.73
C SER A 820 19.51 2.92 3.64
N LYS A 821 20.28 3.10 2.54
CA LYS A 821 20.96 4.33 2.15
C LYS A 821 20.42 4.74 0.80
N GLN A 822 19.81 5.91 0.71
CA GLN A 822 19.22 6.40 -0.54
C GLN A 822 19.71 7.80 -0.86
N LEU A 823 20.14 7.99 -2.12
CA LEU A 823 20.39 9.30 -2.74
C LEU A 823 19.36 9.50 -3.85
N SER A 824 18.62 10.60 -3.82
CA SER A 824 17.67 10.99 -4.85
C SER A 824 18.07 12.34 -5.44
N LEU A 825 18.19 12.40 -6.76
CA LEU A 825 18.51 13.60 -7.51
C LEU A 825 17.35 13.89 -8.46
N ARG A 826 16.89 15.17 -8.52
CA ARG A 826 15.86 15.58 -9.45
C ARG A 826 16.25 16.92 -10.07
N LEU A 827 16.02 17.06 -11.37
CA LEU A 827 16.30 18.27 -12.14
C LEU A 827 15.07 18.61 -13.01
N SER A 828 14.67 19.87 -13.00
CA SER A 828 13.59 20.41 -13.83
C SER A 828 13.90 21.82 -14.31
N PRO A 829 13.40 22.25 -15.48
CA PRO A 829 13.60 23.60 -15.97
C PRO A 829 12.80 24.61 -15.16
N MET A 830 13.38 25.80 -14.95
CA MET A 830 12.70 26.94 -14.36
C MET A 830 12.27 27.91 -15.47
N THR A 831 11.17 27.57 -16.17
CA THR A 831 10.63 28.37 -17.26
C THR A 831 9.13 28.55 -17.09
N PHE A 832 8.62 29.79 -17.26
CA PHE A 832 7.20 30.11 -17.07
C PHE A 832 6.38 30.04 -18.37
N ASN A 833 7.01 30.16 -19.53
CA ASN A 833 6.35 30.23 -20.85
C ASN A 833 6.88 29.19 -21.85
N SER A 834 7.46 28.09 -21.39
CA SER A 834 7.98 27.09 -22.31
C SER A 834 6.88 26.14 -22.77
N LYS A 835 6.80 25.90 -24.09
CA LYS A 835 6.00 24.82 -24.67
C LYS A 835 6.52 23.44 -24.27
N LEU A 836 7.80 23.38 -23.82
CA LEU A 836 8.50 22.17 -23.38
C LEU A 836 8.69 22.20 -21.87
N GLY A 837 8.08 21.27 -21.16
CA GLY A 837 8.35 20.95 -19.77
C GLY A 837 9.03 19.58 -19.68
N TRP A 838 9.99 19.43 -18.78
CA TRP A 838 10.58 18.12 -18.51
C TRP A 838 11.03 17.99 -17.06
N ASN A 839 11.17 16.74 -16.64
CA ASN A 839 11.66 16.37 -15.33
C ASN A 839 12.53 15.11 -15.45
N LEU A 840 13.70 15.14 -14.85
CA LEU A 840 14.61 14.01 -14.78
C LEU A 840 14.93 13.71 -13.33
N GLY A 841 14.70 12.47 -12.92
CA GLY A 841 14.98 11.95 -11.59
C GLY A 841 15.94 10.76 -11.64
N TYR A 842 16.86 10.67 -10.70
CA TYR A 842 17.73 9.53 -10.49
C TYR A 842 17.73 9.16 -9.01
N VAL A 843 17.59 7.86 -8.73
CA VAL A 843 17.67 7.30 -7.38
C VAL A 843 18.73 6.20 -7.34
N TYR A 844 19.63 6.32 -6.37
CA TYR A 844 20.53 5.26 -5.96
C TYR A 844 20.08 4.76 -4.58
N ALA A 845 19.88 3.44 -4.42
CA ALA A 845 19.48 2.82 -3.16
C ALA A 845 20.36 1.60 -2.86
N ASP A 846 21.05 1.62 -1.72
CA ASP A 846 21.76 0.44 -1.17
C ASP A 846 20.96 -0.03 0.04
N VAL A 847 20.26 -1.17 -0.12
CA VAL A 847 19.43 -1.75 0.92
C VAL A 847 19.94 -3.13 1.27
N ARG A 848 20.20 -3.35 2.55
CA ARG A 848 20.66 -4.62 3.11
C ARG A 848 19.73 -5.05 4.21
N GLU A 849 19.51 -6.35 4.31
CA GLU A 849 18.67 -6.95 5.34
C GLU A 849 19.32 -8.19 5.92
N GLN A 850 19.05 -8.44 7.17
CA GLN A 850 19.40 -9.70 7.82
C GLN A 850 18.34 -10.73 7.49
N TYR A 851 18.79 -11.93 7.22
CA TYR A 851 17.93 -13.11 7.12
C TYR A 851 18.45 -14.20 8.06
N ARG A 852 17.53 -15.02 8.52
CA ARG A 852 17.80 -16.18 9.36
C ARG A 852 17.76 -17.42 8.50
N GLY A 853 18.58 -18.41 8.85
CA GLY A 853 18.54 -19.72 8.21
C GLY A 853 17.15 -20.35 8.30
N PHE A 854 16.74 -21.05 7.25
CA PHE A 854 15.44 -21.69 7.19
C PHE A 854 15.41 -23.01 7.96
N GLN A 855 14.21 -23.45 8.31
CA GLN A 855 13.93 -24.80 8.82
C GLN A 855 14.02 -25.81 7.67
N SER A 856 15.22 -26.14 7.28
CA SER A 856 15.45 -27.10 6.19
C SER A 856 16.54 -28.09 6.58
N THR A 857 16.70 -29.11 5.78
CA THR A 857 17.79 -30.08 5.92
C THR A 857 19.16 -29.45 5.84
N THR A 858 19.27 -28.22 5.31
CA THR A 858 20.54 -27.58 4.94
C THR A 858 20.79 -26.19 5.55
N SER A 859 19.85 -25.67 6.35
CA SER A 859 19.93 -24.33 6.93
C SER A 859 19.68 -24.33 8.43
N ASP A 860 20.60 -23.70 9.18
CA ASP A 860 20.49 -23.56 10.63
C ASP A 860 19.70 -22.27 10.97
N PRO A 861 18.55 -22.37 11.67
CA PRO A 861 17.76 -21.19 12.08
C PRO A 861 18.49 -20.27 13.07
N ARG A 862 19.56 -20.71 13.70
CA ARG A 862 20.43 -19.89 14.57
C ARG A 862 21.35 -18.97 13.77
N SER A 863 21.62 -19.29 12.51
CA SER A 863 22.50 -18.50 11.65
C SER A 863 21.79 -17.24 11.16
N VAL A 864 22.40 -16.07 11.37
CA VAL A 864 21.91 -14.76 10.87
C VAL A 864 22.98 -14.15 9.96
N ALA A 865 22.62 -13.81 8.75
CA ALA A 865 23.51 -13.23 7.76
C ALA A 865 22.92 -11.97 7.11
N TRP A 866 23.79 -11.09 6.60
CA TRP A 866 23.38 -9.92 5.85
C TRP A 866 23.38 -10.22 4.35
N SER A 867 22.31 -9.83 3.65
CA SER A 867 22.23 -9.86 2.21
C SER A 867 21.68 -8.54 1.64
N ARG A 868 21.68 -8.43 0.32
CA ARG A 868 20.96 -7.36 -0.37
C ARG A 868 19.47 -7.69 -0.38
N SER A 869 18.64 -6.66 -0.15
CA SER A 869 17.20 -6.82 -0.24
C SER A 869 16.75 -7.06 -1.68
N ALA A 870 15.86 -8.05 -1.85
CA ALA A 870 15.19 -8.30 -3.12
C ALA A 870 14.09 -7.26 -3.44
N ALA A 871 13.65 -6.49 -2.44
CA ALA A 871 12.57 -5.51 -2.58
C ALA A 871 13.02 -4.13 -3.10
N ALA A 872 14.32 -3.93 -3.39
CA ALA A 872 14.86 -2.64 -3.81
C ALA A 872 15.69 -2.72 -5.11
N ALA A 873 15.36 -1.86 -6.06
CA ALA A 873 16.20 -1.62 -7.23
C ALA A 873 17.34 -0.64 -6.90
N ARG A 874 18.58 -1.02 -7.19
CA ARG A 874 19.76 -0.23 -6.82
C ARG A 874 19.86 1.10 -7.56
N HIS A 875 19.49 1.10 -8.83
CA HIS A 875 19.52 2.27 -9.71
C HIS A 875 18.16 2.44 -10.37
N GLN A 876 17.63 3.65 -10.34
CA GLN A 876 16.37 4.00 -10.98
C GLN A 876 16.49 5.37 -11.63
N VAL A 877 16.12 5.47 -12.90
CA VAL A 877 16.00 6.72 -13.66
C VAL A 877 14.53 6.91 -14.01
N GLN A 878 14.02 8.08 -13.74
CA GLN A 878 12.65 8.48 -14.07
C GLN A 878 12.68 9.75 -14.90
N TYR A 879 11.90 9.81 -15.96
CA TYR A 879 11.81 10.98 -16.79
C TYR A 879 10.37 11.26 -17.19
N SER A 880 10.05 12.54 -17.37
CA SER A 880 8.82 12.98 -18.02
C SER A 880 9.12 14.19 -18.92
N VAL A 881 8.51 14.22 -20.08
CA VAL A 881 8.61 15.30 -21.05
C VAL A 881 7.22 15.67 -21.53
N ASN A 882 6.85 16.91 -21.39
CA ASN A 882 5.56 17.44 -21.83
C ASN A 882 5.80 18.49 -22.92
N TYR A 883 5.12 18.36 -24.06
CA TYR A 883 5.19 19.33 -25.13
C TYR A 883 3.81 19.75 -25.62
N ASN A 884 3.61 21.06 -25.72
CA ASN A 884 2.37 21.65 -26.24
C ASN A 884 2.56 22.05 -27.71
N PHE A 885 1.93 21.30 -28.63
CA PHE A 885 1.91 21.63 -30.05
C PHE A 885 0.76 22.63 -30.35
N PHE A 886 1.08 23.79 -30.86
CA PHE A 886 0.10 24.78 -31.33
C PHE A 886 -1.01 25.15 -30.33
N ASP A 887 -0.74 24.94 -29.02
CA ASP A 887 -1.71 25.10 -27.91
C ASP A 887 -2.98 24.20 -28.01
N ALA A 888 -3.03 23.30 -28.99
CA ALA A 888 -4.13 22.40 -29.25
C ALA A 888 -3.84 20.94 -28.86
N VAL A 889 -2.61 20.49 -29.04
CA VAL A 889 -2.20 19.09 -28.75
C VAL A 889 -1.12 19.07 -27.71
N ARG A 890 -1.37 18.35 -26.61
CA ARG A 890 -0.37 18.10 -25.57
C ARG A 890 0.12 16.66 -25.65
N VAL A 891 1.43 16.49 -25.85
CA VAL A 891 2.09 15.19 -25.79
C VAL A 891 2.81 15.09 -24.45
N ASN A 892 2.54 14.03 -23.71
CA ASN A 892 3.23 13.66 -22.47
C ASN A 892 3.95 12.33 -22.68
N TRP A 893 5.27 12.34 -22.56
CA TRP A 893 6.12 11.15 -22.64
C TRP A 893 6.83 10.97 -21.31
N PHE A 894 6.64 9.81 -20.67
CA PHE A 894 7.24 9.48 -19.38
C PHE A 894 7.72 8.04 -19.36
N GLY A 895 8.66 7.75 -18.48
CA GLY A 895 9.18 6.41 -18.30
C GLY A 895 9.98 6.26 -17.03
N ASN A 896 10.15 5.00 -16.66
CA ASN A 896 10.93 4.55 -15.52
C ASN A 896 11.86 3.41 -15.99
N VAL A 897 13.15 3.59 -15.80
CA VAL A 897 14.17 2.58 -16.07
C VAL A 897 14.83 2.23 -14.76
N ARG A 898 14.81 0.95 -14.39
CA ARG A 898 15.37 0.48 -13.13
C ARG A 898 16.28 -0.73 -13.33
N ALA A 899 17.28 -0.87 -12.48
CA ALA A 899 18.07 -2.09 -12.36
C ALA A 899 17.20 -3.25 -11.90
N GLY A 900 17.53 -4.47 -12.30
CA GLY A 900 16.88 -5.66 -11.77
C GLY A 900 17.07 -5.80 -10.26
N THR A 901 16.12 -6.46 -9.61
CA THR A 901 16.22 -6.84 -8.20
C THR A 901 17.06 -8.10 -8.04
N SER A 902 17.62 -8.30 -6.85
CA SER A 902 18.32 -9.56 -6.53
C SER A 902 17.34 -10.72 -6.54
N TYR A 903 17.74 -11.86 -7.06
CA TYR A 903 16.96 -13.10 -7.03
C TYR A 903 17.87 -14.29 -6.72
N THR A 904 17.32 -15.33 -6.13
CA THR A 904 17.99 -16.61 -5.91
C THR A 904 17.47 -17.62 -6.93
N PRO A 905 18.31 -18.12 -7.86
CA PRO A 905 17.88 -19.16 -8.76
C PRO A 905 17.63 -20.45 -7.97
N GLY A 906 16.53 -21.13 -8.26
CA GLY A 906 16.19 -22.42 -7.70
C GLY A 906 16.21 -23.53 -8.75
N VAL A 907 16.51 -24.75 -8.33
CA VAL A 907 16.41 -25.98 -9.14
C VAL A 907 15.28 -26.82 -8.60
N SER A 908 14.55 -27.46 -9.50
CA SER A 908 13.46 -28.36 -9.07
C SER A 908 14.05 -29.75 -8.79
N GLY A 909 13.90 -30.21 -7.56
CA GLY A 909 14.35 -31.51 -7.05
C GLY A 909 15.76 -31.52 -6.46
N ASP A 910 16.03 -32.51 -5.63
CA ASP A 910 17.33 -32.71 -5.01
C ASP A 910 18.38 -33.09 -6.05
N VAL A 911 19.30 -32.18 -6.34
CA VAL A 911 20.38 -32.40 -7.34
C VAL A 911 21.73 -32.70 -6.69
N ASN A 912 21.86 -32.57 -5.38
CA ASN A 912 23.12 -32.67 -4.65
C ASN A 912 23.07 -33.69 -3.49
N GLY A 913 21.94 -34.33 -3.24
CA GLY A 913 21.78 -35.36 -2.21
C GLY A 913 21.60 -34.80 -0.80
N ASP A 914 21.08 -33.55 -0.64
CA ASP A 914 20.90 -32.92 0.64
C ASP A 914 19.48 -33.06 1.24
N GLY A 915 18.55 -33.63 0.51
CA GLY A 915 17.18 -33.89 0.95
C GLY A 915 16.22 -32.71 0.74
N LEU A 916 16.54 -31.72 -0.10
CA LEU A 916 15.72 -30.58 -0.45
C LEU A 916 15.10 -30.67 -1.84
#